data_6e805be74ad7b17c148bfdad7f7e0f64
#
_entry.id   6e805be74ad7b17c148bfdad7f7e0f64
#
_cell.length_a   1.000
_cell.length_b   1.000
_cell.length_c   1.000
_cell.angle_alpha   90.00
_cell.angle_beta   90.00
_cell.angle_gamma   90.00
#
_symmetry.space_group_name_H-M   'P 1'
#
loop_
_entity.id
_entity.type
_entity.pdbx_description
1 polymer ?
#
loop_
_entity_poly.entity_id
_entity_poly.type
_entity_poly.pdbx_seq_one_letter_code
_entity_poly.pdbx_strand_id
1 'polypeptide(L)'
;MDHFKLHSKYKPTGDQPHAIEELVKGFEEGNQFQTLLGVTGSGKTFTMANVIQALNKPTLIISHNKTLAAQLYGEMKEFFPDNAVEYFVSYYDYYQPEAYVPQTDTYIAKDSAINEEIDKLRLSATAALVERKDVIVVASVSCIYGLGSPEDYLGMMVSLRPGMEKDRDDVIRALVDIQYTRNDMDFHRGTFRVRGDTLEIFPANYGDTAVRVEFFGDEIDRITEVDVLTGEIKCELEHFAVFPASHYVVPQEKILKACDAIEQELDERIRYFKGEDKLLEAQRISERTNFDIEMLKETGFCSGIENYSRHLAGLPAGATPHTLMDYFKDDYLIIVDESHITIPQIRGMYAGDQSRKSTLVDYGFRLPSAKDNRPLNFEEFESKIDQMLFVSATPNVYEDEHELLRTEQIIRPTGLLDPEVVVRPVEGQIDDLIGEVNKEIKDHHKVLITTLTKKMAEDLTDYMREIGIRVKYLHSDIDTLERAEIIRDLRLDVFDVLVGINLLREGLDIPEITLVAILDADKEGFLRSETSLIQTIGRAARNSEGHVIMYADKITDSMRVAMEETKRRREIQQAYNEEHGITPTTIQKSVRELISVSKKVAKEEMNFKKAPESMNRDELTKLIADIQKKMQKAAADLNFEAAAEYRDKMVELKGMLRDM
;
A
#
# COMPACT_ATOMS: atom_id res chain seq x y z
N MET A 1 24.58 5.41 -7.67
CA MET A 1 24.49 6.81 -8.16
C MET A 1 24.19 7.71 -6.97
N ASP A 2 24.64 8.96 -6.99
CA ASP A 2 24.42 9.88 -5.86
C ASP A 2 23.44 11.02 -6.20
N HIS A 3 22.88 10.99 -7.40
CA HIS A 3 21.97 12.03 -7.89
C HIS A 3 20.76 11.44 -8.59
N PHE A 4 19.61 12.05 -8.34
CA PHE A 4 18.39 11.77 -9.08
C PHE A 4 18.44 12.36 -10.48
N LYS A 5 18.03 11.58 -11.47
CA LYS A 5 17.95 11.99 -12.86
C LYS A 5 16.54 11.73 -13.39
N LEU A 6 15.78 12.80 -13.54
CA LEU A 6 14.43 12.76 -14.06
C LEU A 6 14.42 12.53 -15.56
N HIS A 7 13.70 11.53 -16.02
CA HIS A 7 13.42 11.26 -17.41
C HIS A 7 11.95 11.55 -17.70
N SER A 8 11.68 12.54 -18.53
CA SER A 8 10.31 12.85 -18.94
C SER A 8 10.27 13.42 -20.34
N LYS A 9 9.22 13.08 -21.08
CA LYS A 9 8.86 13.70 -22.36
C LYS A 9 8.18 15.05 -22.15
N TYR A 10 7.71 15.32 -20.94
CA TYR A 10 7.00 16.54 -20.57
C TYR A 10 7.94 17.54 -19.91
N LYS A 11 7.59 18.80 -20.06
CA LYS A 11 8.20 19.91 -19.31
C LYS A 11 7.16 20.47 -18.34
N PRO A 12 7.58 21.06 -17.20
CA PRO A 12 6.65 21.74 -16.32
C PRO A 12 5.87 22.84 -17.04
N THR A 13 4.55 22.83 -16.86
CA THR A 13 3.61 23.78 -17.49
C THR A 13 2.59 24.30 -16.47
N GLY A 14 1.88 25.39 -16.81
CA GLY A 14 0.90 25.98 -15.92
C GLY A 14 1.52 26.49 -14.62
N ASP A 15 0.97 26.05 -13.50
CA ASP A 15 1.46 26.40 -12.16
C ASP A 15 2.68 25.61 -11.73
N GLN A 16 3.03 24.53 -12.43
CA GLN A 16 4.09 23.60 -12.02
C GLN A 16 5.45 24.28 -11.85
N PRO A 17 5.95 25.12 -12.78
CA PRO A 17 7.24 25.76 -12.60
C PRO A 17 7.32 26.58 -11.33
N HIS A 18 6.30 27.38 -11.04
CA HIS A 18 6.19 28.20 -9.85
C HIS A 18 6.11 27.36 -8.58
N ALA A 19 5.27 26.33 -8.59
CA ALA A 19 5.12 25.42 -7.44
C ALA A 19 6.43 24.69 -7.11
N ILE A 20 7.14 24.21 -8.12
CA ILE A 20 8.44 23.55 -7.95
C ILE A 20 9.46 24.53 -7.34
N GLU A 21 9.56 25.73 -7.88
CA GLU A 21 10.50 26.76 -7.41
C GLU A 21 10.23 27.14 -5.95
N GLU A 22 8.98 27.42 -5.59
CA GLU A 22 8.60 27.78 -4.23
C GLU A 22 8.85 26.65 -3.23
N LEU A 23 8.48 25.42 -3.56
CA LEU A 23 8.66 24.26 -2.69
C LEU A 23 10.15 23.96 -2.47
N VAL A 24 10.95 23.96 -3.53
CA VAL A 24 12.39 23.72 -3.43
C VAL A 24 13.06 24.80 -2.58
N LYS A 25 12.79 26.06 -2.88
CA LYS A 25 13.33 27.18 -2.12
C LYS A 25 12.96 27.14 -0.65
N GLY A 26 11.69 26.88 -0.33
CA GLY A 26 11.24 26.78 1.05
C GLY A 26 11.91 25.66 1.83
N PHE A 27 12.12 24.48 1.22
CA PHE A 27 12.87 23.38 1.86
C PHE A 27 14.37 23.71 2.01
N GLU A 28 14.98 24.36 1.04
CA GLU A 28 16.38 24.80 1.15
C GLU A 28 16.57 25.88 2.23
N GLU A 29 15.56 26.72 2.45
CA GLU A 29 15.53 27.71 3.54
C GLU A 29 15.26 27.09 4.92
N GLY A 30 14.95 25.78 4.99
CA GLY A 30 14.78 25.03 6.22
C GLY A 30 13.33 24.87 6.69
N ASN A 31 12.34 25.12 5.85
CA ASN A 31 10.95 24.82 6.17
C ASN A 31 10.79 23.32 6.45
N GLN A 32 10.18 22.97 7.58
CA GLN A 32 9.92 21.58 7.93
C GLN A 32 8.68 21.04 7.22
N PHE A 33 7.62 21.82 7.15
CA PHE A 33 6.34 21.43 6.57
C PHE A 33 5.91 22.39 5.47
N GLN A 34 5.55 21.86 4.33
CA GLN A 34 4.98 22.62 3.22
C GLN A 34 3.81 21.86 2.59
N THR A 35 2.91 22.59 1.97
CA THR A 35 1.73 22.01 1.29
C THR A 35 1.73 22.35 -0.19
N LEU A 36 1.56 21.33 -1.03
CA LEU A 36 1.13 21.45 -2.41
C LEU A 36 -0.38 21.21 -2.51
N LEU A 37 -1.15 22.30 -2.64
CA LEU A 37 -2.56 22.22 -2.96
C LEU A 37 -2.68 21.99 -4.46
N GLY A 38 -2.83 20.74 -4.86
CA GLY A 38 -2.89 20.35 -6.26
C GLY A 38 -4.24 19.74 -6.63
N VAL A 39 -4.98 20.40 -7.52
CA VAL A 39 -6.24 19.84 -7.99
C VAL A 39 -6.03 18.55 -8.77
N THR A 40 -7.06 17.73 -8.84
CA THR A 40 -7.03 16.49 -9.60
C THR A 40 -6.76 16.77 -11.08
N GLY A 41 -5.76 16.11 -11.65
CA GLY A 41 -5.36 16.29 -13.06
C GLY A 41 -4.40 17.43 -13.34
N SER A 42 -3.91 18.13 -12.32
CA SER A 42 -2.90 19.18 -12.49
C SER A 42 -1.47 18.65 -12.68
N GLY A 43 -1.24 17.34 -12.54
CA GLY A 43 0.10 16.74 -12.66
C GLY A 43 0.92 16.81 -11.39
N LYS A 44 0.31 16.61 -10.22
CA LYS A 44 0.98 16.62 -8.91
C LYS A 44 2.19 15.66 -8.84
N THR A 45 2.06 14.46 -9.37
CA THR A 45 3.14 13.46 -9.36
C THR A 45 4.37 13.94 -10.10
N PHE A 46 4.19 14.65 -11.22
CA PHE A 46 5.30 15.23 -11.96
C PHE A 46 5.97 16.39 -11.20
N THR A 47 5.20 17.20 -10.50
CA THR A 47 5.72 18.22 -9.59
C THR A 47 6.53 17.61 -8.46
N MET A 48 6.02 16.56 -7.82
CA MET A 48 6.74 15.80 -6.79
C MET A 48 8.09 15.28 -7.32
N ALA A 49 8.11 14.67 -8.50
CA ALA A 49 9.33 14.17 -9.13
C ALA A 49 10.37 15.27 -9.37
N ASN A 50 9.95 16.44 -9.84
CA ASN A 50 10.83 17.60 -10.03
C ASN A 50 11.40 18.13 -8.69
N VAL A 51 10.58 18.17 -7.63
CA VAL A 51 11.03 18.56 -6.29
C VAL A 51 12.07 17.56 -5.75
N ILE A 52 11.82 16.26 -5.91
CA ILE A 52 12.77 15.20 -5.52
C ILE A 52 14.11 15.36 -6.23
N GLN A 53 14.09 15.56 -7.54
CA GLN A 53 15.32 15.78 -8.32
C GLN A 53 16.08 17.02 -7.85
N ALA A 54 15.38 18.12 -7.63
CA ALA A 54 16.00 19.39 -7.26
C ALA A 54 16.64 19.35 -5.87
N LEU A 55 15.94 18.77 -4.88
CA LEU A 55 16.44 18.64 -3.51
C LEU A 55 17.51 17.55 -3.38
N ASN A 56 17.47 16.55 -4.24
CA ASN A 56 18.42 15.43 -4.27
C ASN A 56 18.55 14.69 -2.92
N LYS A 57 17.42 14.48 -2.22
CA LYS A 57 17.34 13.79 -0.93
C LYS A 57 16.68 12.43 -1.06
N PRO A 58 17.10 11.41 -0.29
CA PRO A 58 16.31 10.18 -0.15
C PRO A 58 14.86 10.55 0.21
N THR A 59 13.90 9.91 -0.41
CA THR A 59 12.50 10.32 -0.29
C THR A 59 11.61 9.14 0.08
N LEU A 60 10.75 9.34 1.08
CA LEU A 60 9.67 8.43 1.45
C LEU A 60 8.33 9.03 0.98
N ILE A 61 7.64 8.36 0.09
CA ILE A 61 6.30 8.75 -0.36
C ILE A 61 5.29 7.83 0.35
N ILE A 62 4.39 8.41 1.14
CA ILE A 62 3.37 7.66 1.89
C ILE A 62 2.01 7.86 1.23
N SER A 63 1.34 6.76 0.89
CA SER A 63 -0.02 6.74 0.37
C SER A 63 -0.94 5.95 1.30
N HIS A 64 -2.21 6.30 1.35
CA HIS A 64 -3.16 5.69 2.29
C HIS A 64 -3.60 4.26 1.92
N ASN A 65 -3.29 3.79 0.71
CA ASN A 65 -3.64 2.42 0.29
C ASN A 65 -2.63 1.82 -0.70
N LYS A 66 -2.68 0.48 -0.85
CA LYS A 66 -1.78 -0.27 -1.73
C LYS A 66 -1.92 0.08 -3.20
N THR A 67 -3.13 0.32 -3.69
CA THR A 67 -3.40 0.57 -5.11
C THR A 67 -2.81 1.89 -5.57
N LEU A 68 -3.02 2.97 -4.78
CA LEU A 68 -2.41 4.27 -5.07
C LEU A 68 -0.88 4.23 -4.90
N ALA A 69 -0.39 3.51 -3.89
CA ALA A 69 1.05 3.30 -3.72
C ALA A 69 1.65 2.58 -4.95
N ALA A 70 0.99 1.55 -5.48
CA ALA A 70 1.44 0.85 -6.68
C ALA A 70 1.44 1.76 -7.92
N GLN A 71 0.43 2.59 -8.08
CA GLN A 71 0.37 3.58 -9.17
C GLN A 71 1.53 4.58 -9.06
N LEU A 72 1.74 5.19 -7.89
CA LEU A 72 2.84 6.12 -7.65
C LEU A 72 4.21 5.48 -7.87
N TYR A 73 4.37 4.22 -7.43
CA TYR A 73 5.59 3.46 -7.67
C TYR A 73 5.87 3.26 -9.15
N GLY A 74 4.86 2.91 -9.95
CA GLY A 74 4.97 2.80 -11.40
C GLY A 74 5.37 4.12 -12.05
N GLU A 75 4.68 5.21 -11.71
CA GLU A 75 4.97 6.55 -12.22
C GLU A 75 6.39 7.02 -11.84
N MET A 76 6.82 6.80 -10.59
CA MET A 76 8.17 7.16 -10.15
C MET A 76 9.25 6.33 -10.83
N LYS A 77 9.00 5.05 -11.12
CA LYS A 77 9.93 4.22 -11.92
C LYS A 77 10.08 4.71 -13.35
N GLU A 78 9.00 5.20 -13.96
CA GLU A 78 9.08 5.82 -15.29
C GLU A 78 9.87 7.13 -15.26
N PHE A 79 9.71 7.94 -14.22
CA PHE A 79 10.45 9.18 -14.06
C PHE A 79 11.92 8.99 -13.67
N PHE A 80 12.24 7.95 -12.92
CA PHE A 80 13.59 7.68 -12.41
C PHE A 80 14.07 6.26 -12.73
N PRO A 81 14.21 5.92 -14.03
CA PRO A 81 14.60 4.57 -14.44
C PRO A 81 16.02 4.18 -14.02
N ASP A 82 16.90 5.16 -13.82
CA ASP A 82 18.31 4.95 -13.44
C ASP A 82 18.54 4.96 -11.91
N ASN A 83 17.53 5.37 -11.14
CA ASN A 83 17.62 5.50 -9.68
C ASN A 83 16.89 4.35 -8.97
N ALA A 84 17.13 4.19 -7.68
CA ALA A 84 16.44 3.19 -6.87
C ALA A 84 15.05 3.66 -6.49
N VAL A 85 14.04 3.15 -7.19
CA VAL A 85 12.64 3.34 -6.82
C VAL A 85 12.13 2.03 -6.25
N GLU A 86 11.72 2.05 -4.99
CA GLU A 86 11.38 0.90 -4.19
C GLU A 86 9.93 0.95 -3.72
N TYR A 87 9.38 -0.23 -3.38
CA TYR A 87 7.99 -0.38 -2.97
C TYR A 87 7.89 -1.06 -1.61
N PHE A 88 7.18 -0.43 -0.67
CA PHE A 88 7.08 -0.91 0.70
C PHE A 88 5.64 -0.83 1.22
N VAL A 89 4.89 -1.89 1.02
CA VAL A 89 3.51 -2.02 1.52
C VAL A 89 3.38 -3.26 2.40
N SER A 90 2.21 -3.47 3.00
CA SER A 90 1.96 -4.72 3.72
C SER A 90 2.09 -5.92 2.79
N TYR A 91 2.92 -6.89 3.17
CA TYR A 91 3.20 -8.10 2.38
C TYR A 91 2.15 -9.22 2.57
N TYR A 92 1.08 -8.93 3.30
CA TYR A 92 -0.02 -9.87 3.45
C TYR A 92 -1.05 -9.70 2.32
N ASP A 93 -1.34 -10.78 1.60
CA ASP A 93 -2.48 -10.85 0.68
C ASP A 93 -3.78 -10.95 1.46
N TYR A 94 -3.74 -11.75 2.51
CA TYR A 94 -4.79 -11.87 3.50
C TYR A 94 -4.19 -11.74 4.89
N TYR A 95 -4.82 -10.94 5.74
CA TYR A 95 -4.38 -10.75 7.12
C TYR A 95 -5.58 -10.74 8.07
N GLN A 96 -5.68 -11.78 8.88
CA GLN A 96 -6.53 -11.82 10.04
C GLN A 96 -5.64 -11.69 11.28
N PRO A 97 -5.69 -10.56 11.99
CA PRO A 97 -4.91 -10.41 13.20
C PRO A 97 -5.37 -11.37 14.29
N GLU A 98 -4.43 -11.80 15.12
CA GLU A 98 -4.75 -12.52 16.34
C GLU A 98 -5.65 -11.65 17.23
N ALA A 99 -6.77 -12.19 17.70
CA ALA A 99 -7.71 -11.48 18.52
C ALA A 99 -8.45 -12.42 19.49
N TYR A 100 -9.01 -11.86 20.54
CA TYR A 100 -9.91 -12.57 21.45
C TYR A 100 -11.17 -11.75 21.68
N VAL A 101 -12.32 -12.41 21.61
CA VAL A 101 -13.64 -11.84 21.84
C VAL A 101 -14.19 -12.38 23.16
N PRO A 102 -14.07 -11.64 24.27
CA PRO A 102 -14.46 -12.15 25.60
C PRO A 102 -15.94 -12.53 25.72
N GLN A 103 -16.82 -11.80 25.01
CA GLN A 103 -18.28 -12.02 25.08
C GLN A 103 -18.69 -13.40 24.57
N THR A 104 -17.94 -13.96 23.62
CA THR A 104 -18.22 -15.26 22.97
C THR A 104 -17.18 -16.31 23.30
N ASP A 105 -16.20 -15.99 24.17
CA ASP A 105 -15.03 -16.85 24.47
C ASP A 105 -14.37 -17.39 23.19
N THR A 106 -14.23 -16.51 22.19
CA THR A 106 -13.72 -16.89 20.86
C THR A 106 -12.31 -16.37 20.67
N TYR A 107 -11.36 -17.29 20.58
CA TYR A 107 -10.00 -16.98 20.15
C TYR A 107 -9.89 -17.08 18.64
N ILE A 108 -9.39 -16.01 18.02
CA ILE A 108 -9.12 -15.92 16.60
C ILE A 108 -7.60 -16.01 16.42
N ALA A 109 -7.14 -17.15 15.89
CA ALA A 109 -5.72 -17.28 15.58
C ALA A 109 -5.32 -16.34 14.45
N LYS A 110 -4.06 -15.87 14.48
CA LYS A 110 -3.48 -15.15 13.35
C LYS A 110 -3.53 -16.06 12.13
N ASP A 111 -4.16 -15.58 11.07
CA ASP A 111 -4.15 -16.22 9.76
C ASP A 111 -3.67 -15.21 8.72
N SER A 112 -2.66 -15.59 7.94
CA SER A 112 -2.07 -14.68 6.97
C SER A 112 -1.45 -15.46 5.82
N ALA A 113 -1.62 -14.94 4.60
CA ALA A 113 -0.89 -15.36 3.43
C ALA A 113 0.14 -14.27 3.07
N ILE A 114 1.39 -14.65 2.96
CA ILE A 114 2.48 -13.75 2.59
C ILE A 114 2.60 -13.73 1.07
N ASN A 115 2.64 -12.54 0.50
CA ASN A 115 2.98 -12.32 -0.89
C ASN A 115 4.52 -12.25 -1.02
N GLU A 116 5.11 -13.25 -1.64
CA GLU A 116 6.57 -13.35 -1.77
C GLU A 116 7.17 -12.23 -2.62
N GLU A 117 6.45 -11.75 -3.63
CA GLU A 117 6.93 -10.65 -4.47
C GLU A 117 6.96 -9.33 -3.70
N ILE A 118 5.92 -9.05 -2.89
CA ILE A 118 5.91 -7.87 -2.02
C ILE A 118 6.97 -7.99 -0.93
N ASP A 119 7.18 -9.18 -0.36
CA ASP A 119 8.24 -9.42 0.63
C ASP A 119 9.63 -9.14 0.04
N LYS A 120 9.91 -9.63 -1.17
CA LYS A 120 11.11 -9.32 -1.93
C LYS A 120 11.32 -7.81 -2.12
N LEU A 121 10.26 -7.09 -2.52
CA LEU A 121 10.32 -5.64 -2.72
C LEU A 121 10.57 -4.88 -1.41
N ARG A 122 10.05 -5.36 -0.29
CA ARG A 122 10.33 -4.78 1.04
C ARG A 122 11.80 -4.97 1.44
N LEU A 123 12.34 -6.15 1.22
CA LEU A 123 13.78 -6.42 1.47
C LEU A 123 14.67 -5.61 0.52
N SER A 124 14.26 -5.44 -0.74
CA SER A 124 14.95 -4.56 -1.69
C SER A 124 14.98 -3.10 -1.21
N ALA A 125 13.86 -2.60 -0.67
CA ALA A 125 13.77 -1.23 -0.17
C ALA A 125 14.76 -0.96 0.98
N THR A 126 14.83 -1.84 1.97
CA THR A 126 15.76 -1.71 3.09
C THR A 126 17.22 -1.85 2.64
N ALA A 127 17.52 -2.77 1.75
CA ALA A 127 18.85 -2.93 1.17
C ALA A 127 19.29 -1.67 0.40
N ALA A 128 18.41 -1.12 -0.44
CA ALA A 128 18.68 0.10 -1.20
C ALA A 128 18.96 1.31 -0.30
N LEU A 129 18.18 1.49 0.77
CA LEU A 129 18.39 2.57 1.75
C LEU A 129 19.75 2.50 2.45
N VAL A 130 20.28 1.29 2.60
CA VAL A 130 21.60 1.06 3.16
C VAL A 130 22.72 1.38 2.16
N GLU A 131 22.56 0.94 0.92
CA GLU A 131 23.62 0.97 -0.09
C GLU A 131 23.68 2.28 -0.88
N ARG A 132 22.54 2.95 -1.05
CA ARG A 132 22.39 4.07 -1.99
C ARG A 132 21.88 5.33 -1.28
N LYS A 133 22.09 6.48 -1.93
CA LYS A 133 21.54 7.78 -1.51
C LYS A 133 20.40 8.26 -2.41
N ASP A 134 20.36 7.78 -3.65
CA ASP A 134 19.37 8.12 -4.66
C ASP A 134 18.16 7.14 -4.60
N VAL A 135 17.49 7.08 -3.44
CA VAL A 135 16.41 6.13 -3.16
C VAL A 135 15.09 6.85 -2.97
N ILE A 136 14.08 6.40 -3.69
CA ILE A 136 12.67 6.76 -3.47
C ILE A 136 11.94 5.50 -3.01
N VAL A 137 11.36 5.52 -1.81
CA VAL A 137 10.50 4.43 -1.32
C VAL A 137 9.07 4.90 -1.37
N VAL A 138 8.24 4.20 -2.15
CA VAL A 138 6.79 4.42 -2.16
C VAL A 138 6.15 3.40 -1.22
N ALA A 139 5.52 3.89 -0.16
CA ALA A 139 5.00 3.06 0.92
C ALA A 139 3.51 3.31 1.18
N SER A 140 2.85 2.31 1.73
CA SER A 140 1.58 2.50 2.43
C SER A 140 1.84 2.88 3.89
N VAL A 141 0.77 3.12 4.65
CA VAL A 141 0.87 3.41 6.10
C VAL A 141 1.57 2.29 6.88
N SER A 142 1.78 1.11 6.28
CA SER A 142 2.58 0.04 6.87
C SER A 142 4.03 0.43 7.21
N CYS A 143 4.54 1.53 6.66
CA CYS A 143 5.87 2.04 6.98
C CYS A 143 6.05 2.50 8.44
N ILE A 144 4.97 2.76 9.17
CA ILE A 144 5.01 3.11 10.60
C ILE A 144 4.94 1.91 11.55
N TYR A 145 4.78 0.69 11.02
CA TYR A 145 4.80 -0.54 11.81
C TYR A 145 6.22 -0.99 12.12
N GLY A 146 6.35 -1.73 13.23
CA GLY A 146 7.62 -2.25 13.69
C GLY A 146 8.35 -3.10 12.65
N LEU A 147 9.64 -2.85 12.50
CA LEU A 147 10.62 -3.64 11.77
C LEU A 147 11.75 -4.06 12.71
N GLY A 148 12.63 -4.94 12.23
CA GLY A 148 13.89 -5.23 12.90
C GLY A 148 14.79 -3.99 13.01
N SER A 149 15.73 -4.03 13.97
CA SER A 149 16.72 -2.97 14.16
C SER A 149 17.58 -2.77 12.90
N PRO A 150 17.70 -1.53 12.38
CA PRO A 150 18.62 -1.24 11.28
C PRO A 150 20.08 -1.60 11.61
N GLU A 151 20.50 -1.44 12.86
CA GLU A 151 21.85 -1.78 13.32
C GLU A 151 22.10 -3.29 13.23
N ASP A 152 21.14 -4.11 13.67
CA ASP A 152 21.25 -5.56 13.58
C ASP A 152 21.22 -6.04 12.13
N TYR A 153 20.34 -5.46 11.32
CA TYR A 153 20.24 -5.75 9.89
C TYR A 153 21.55 -5.48 9.16
N LEU A 154 22.16 -4.34 9.42
CA LEU A 154 23.48 -3.97 8.89
C LEU A 154 24.62 -4.83 9.46
N GLY A 155 24.63 -5.05 10.77
CA GLY A 155 25.69 -5.78 11.47
C GLY A 155 25.77 -7.24 11.06
N MET A 156 24.67 -7.82 10.57
CA MET A 156 24.62 -9.21 10.10
C MET A 156 24.84 -9.36 8.60
N MET A 157 24.98 -8.28 7.85
CA MET A 157 25.30 -8.33 6.42
C MET A 157 26.61 -9.08 6.17
N VAL A 158 26.61 -10.00 5.21
CA VAL A 158 27.80 -10.74 4.81
C VAL A 158 28.46 -10.07 3.61
N SER A 159 29.60 -9.44 3.83
CA SER A 159 30.39 -8.77 2.79
C SER A 159 31.42 -9.72 2.18
N LEU A 160 31.43 -9.82 0.85
CA LEU A 160 32.30 -10.69 0.08
C LEU A 160 33.03 -9.89 -1.00
N ARG A 161 34.32 -10.16 -1.18
CA ARG A 161 35.18 -9.54 -2.21
C ARG A 161 36.14 -10.55 -2.79
N PRO A 162 36.45 -10.50 -4.09
CA PRO A 162 37.58 -11.28 -4.64
C PRO A 162 38.88 -10.95 -3.92
N GLY A 163 39.71 -11.96 -3.69
CA GLY A 163 40.96 -11.84 -2.92
C GLY A 163 40.80 -11.82 -1.41
N MET A 164 39.61 -12.02 -0.89
CA MET A 164 39.35 -12.08 0.55
C MET A 164 39.69 -13.45 1.08
N GLU A 165 40.59 -13.51 2.09
CA GLU A 165 40.88 -14.73 2.83
C GLU A 165 39.70 -15.05 3.75
N LYS A 166 38.84 -15.97 3.32
CA LYS A 166 37.69 -16.43 4.06
C LYS A 166 37.27 -17.82 3.61
N ASP A 167 37.28 -18.75 4.54
CA ASP A 167 36.91 -20.14 4.27
C ASP A 167 35.42 -20.20 3.81
N ARG A 168 35.16 -21.05 2.82
CA ARG A 168 33.80 -21.32 2.30
C ARG A 168 32.83 -21.70 3.42
N ASP A 169 33.25 -22.54 4.36
CA ASP A 169 32.41 -23.02 5.44
C ASP A 169 32.06 -21.90 6.46
N ASP A 170 32.96 -20.92 6.63
CA ASP A 170 32.66 -19.73 7.42
C ASP A 170 31.61 -18.82 6.73
N VAL A 171 31.70 -18.72 5.41
CA VAL A 171 30.66 -18.01 4.63
C VAL A 171 29.32 -18.72 4.74
N ILE A 172 29.31 -20.05 4.65
CA ILE A 172 28.08 -20.86 4.79
C ILE A 172 27.45 -20.66 6.18
N ARG A 173 28.26 -20.68 7.26
CA ARG A 173 27.75 -20.40 8.61
C ARG A 173 27.14 -19.01 8.71
N ALA A 174 27.83 -17.99 8.18
CA ALA A 174 27.30 -16.63 8.16
C ALA A 174 25.99 -16.51 7.38
N LEU A 175 25.81 -17.24 6.28
CA LEU A 175 24.56 -17.28 5.53
C LEU A 175 23.43 -17.92 6.35
N VAL A 176 23.70 -18.99 7.08
CA VAL A 176 22.72 -19.63 7.97
C VAL A 176 22.31 -18.67 9.10
N ASP A 177 23.28 -17.94 9.67
CA ASP A 177 23.02 -16.95 10.72
C ASP A 177 22.07 -15.82 10.26
N ILE A 178 22.12 -15.46 8.98
CA ILE A 178 21.21 -14.49 8.36
C ILE A 178 19.96 -15.11 7.72
N GLN A 179 19.64 -16.34 8.12
CA GLN A 179 18.44 -17.10 7.76
C GLN A 179 18.34 -17.54 6.29
N TYR A 180 19.46 -17.70 5.60
CA TYR A 180 19.50 -18.44 4.36
C TYR A 180 19.51 -19.95 4.63
N THR A 181 18.81 -20.68 3.81
CA THR A 181 18.76 -22.15 3.90
C THR A 181 19.51 -22.80 2.74
N ARG A 182 20.22 -23.90 3.03
CA ARG A 182 20.82 -24.69 1.97
C ARG A 182 19.77 -25.51 1.24
N ASN A 183 19.69 -25.31 -0.07
CA ASN A 183 18.83 -26.12 -0.93
C ASN A 183 19.53 -26.37 -2.27
N ASP A 184 20.06 -27.57 -2.42
CA ASP A 184 20.81 -27.95 -3.64
C ASP A 184 19.86 -28.41 -4.77
N MET A 185 18.59 -28.69 -4.48
CA MET A 185 17.59 -29.21 -5.41
C MET A 185 16.65 -28.14 -5.93
N ASP A 186 16.10 -27.32 -5.03
CA ASP A 186 15.17 -26.25 -5.33
C ASP A 186 15.82 -24.90 -4.98
N PHE A 187 16.40 -24.27 -5.99
CA PHE A 187 17.16 -23.03 -5.82
C PHE A 187 16.24 -21.82 -6.02
N HIS A 188 15.82 -21.23 -4.94
CA HIS A 188 14.92 -20.08 -4.90
C HIS A 188 15.45 -18.98 -3.98
N ARG A 189 14.81 -17.86 -3.96
CA ARG A 189 15.12 -16.68 -3.17
C ARG A 189 15.32 -17.04 -1.68
N GLY A 190 16.40 -16.53 -1.07
CA GLY A 190 16.75 -16.82 0.33
C GLY A 190 17.41 -18.19 0.55
N THR A 191 17.85 -18.86 -0.52
CA THR A 191 18.58 -20.12 -0.43
C THR A 191 19.99 -19.98 -1.01
N PHE A 192 20.85 -20.93 -0.63
CA PHE A 192 22.15 -21.12 -1.25
C PHE A 192 22.38 -22.61 -1.56
N ARG A 193 23.24 -22.87 -2.54
CA ARG A 193 23.68 -24.24 -2.87
C ARG A 193 25.18 -24.30 -3.01
N VAL A 194 25.74 -25.48 -2.76
CA VAL A 194 27.17 -25.70 -2.74
C VAL A 194 27.52 -26.82 -3.72
N ARG A 195 28.45 -26.55 -4.63
CA ARG A 195 28.99 -27.55 -5.59
C ARG A 195 30.51 -27.46 -5.64
N GLY A 196 31.18 -28.33 -4.88
CA GLY A 196 32.63 -28.28 -4.76
C GLY A 196 33.09 -26.97 -4.12
N ASP A 197 33.98 -26.25 -4.81
CA ASP A 197 34.51 -24.97 -4.36
C ASP A 197 33.66 -23.78 -4.81
N THR A 198 32.46 -24.04 -5.31
CA THR A 198 31.51 -23.01 -5.77
C THR A 198 30.33 -22.92 -4.83
N LEU A 199 30.06 -21.72 -4.37
CA LEU A 199 28.86 -21.33 -3.59
C LEU A 199 27.98 -20.44 -4.44
N GLU A 200 26.73 -20.83 -4.65
CA GLU A 200 25.73 -19.98 -5.31
C GLU A 200 24.69 -19.51 -4.29
N ILE A 201 24.47 -18.20 -4.26
CA ILE A 201 23.56 -17.53 -3.33
C ILE A 201 22.45 -16.89 -4.13
N PHE A 202 21.19 -17.18 -3.79
CA PHE A 202 20.05 -16.47 -4.34
C PHE A 202 19.60 -15.41 -3.33
N PRO A 203 19.99 -14.13 -3.51
CA PRO A 203 19.69 -13.08 -2.55
C PRO A 203 18.19 -12.93 -2.33
N ALA A 204 17.80 -12.67 -1.08
CA ALA A 204 16.40 -12.54 -0.69
C ALA A 204 15.68 -11.34 -1.36
N ASN A 205 16.44 -10.33 -1.77
CA ASN A 205 15.97 -9.12 -2.43
C ASN A 205 16.12 -9.15 -3.97
N TYR A 206 16.59 -10.26 -4.55
CA TYR A 206 16.75 -10.42 -6.01
C TYR A 206 15.56 -11.15 -6.63
N GLY A 207 15.35 -10.96 -7.94
CA GLY A 207 14.24 -11.57 -8.66
C GLY A 207 14.62 -12.84 -9.44
N ASP A 208 15.56 -12.72 -10.35
CA ASP A 208 15.89 -13.72 -11.38
C ASP A 208 17.39 -13.97 -11.53
N THR A 209 18.21 -13.33 -10.71
CA THR A 209 19.65 -13.49 -10.70
C THR A 209 20.14 -14.02 -9.37
N ALA A 210 21.22 -14.79 -9.41
CA ALA A 210 21.95 -15.29 -8.25
C ALA A 210 23.41 -14.84 -8.31
N VAL A 211 24.10 -14.98 -7.21
CA VAL A 211 25.52 -14.67 -7.12
C VAL A 211 26.32 -15.95 -6.90
N ARG A 212 27.28 -16.18 -7.78
CA ARG A 212 28.21 -17.29 -7.71
C ARG A 212 29.51 -16.82 -7.14
N VAL A 213 29.97 -17.48 -6.07
CA VAL A 213 31.22 -17.23 -5.39
C VAL A 213 32.11 -18.46 -5.60
N GLU A 214 33.23 -18.27 -6.25
CA GLU A 214 34.23 -19.35 -6.52
C GLU A 214 35.38 -19.19 -5.55
N PHE A 215 35.75 -20.29 -4.89
CA PHE A 215 36.84 -20.33 -3.92
C PHE A 215 38.07 -21.06 -4.50
N PHE A 216 39.24 -20.59 -4.15
CA PHE A 216 40.49 -21.30 -4.36
C PHE A 216 41.18 -21.48 -3.00
N GLY A 217 41.04 -22.68 -2.40
CA GLY A 217 41.41 -22.90 -1.01
C GLY A 217 40.56 -22.03 -0.06
N ASP A 218 41.22 -21.26 0.77
CA ASP A 218 40.58 -20.36 1.76
C ASP A 218 40.43 -18.91 1.25
N GLU A 219 40.55 -18.70 -0.06
CA GLU A 219 40.43 -17.38 -0.68
C GLU A 219 39.28 -17.36 -1.68
N ILE A 220 38.56 -16.24 -1.72
CA ILE A 220 37.55 -15.97 -2.75
C ILE A 220 38.28 -15.56 -4.04
N ASP A 221 38.23 -16.43 -5.05
CA ASP A 221 38.86 -16.19 -6.33
C ASP A 221 38.05 -15.25 -7.23
N ARG A 222 36.73 -15.50 -7.31
CA ARG A 222 35.82 -14.77 -8.23
C ARG A 222 34.43 -14.69 -7.70
N ILE A 223 33.74 -13.53 -7.99
CA ILE A 223 32.32 -13.34 -7.72
C ILE A 223 31.64 -12.92 -9.02
N THR A 224 30.57 -13.62 -9.40
CA THR A 224 29.81 -13.34 -10.64
C THR A 224 28.33 -13.32 -10.37
N GLU A 225 27.62 -12.41 -11.03
CA GLU A 225 26.17 -12.45 -11.12
C GLU A 225 25.75 -13.35 -12.27
N VAL A 226 24.84 -14.27 -12.00
CA VAL A 226 24.40 -15.29 -12.96
C VAL A 226 22.89 -15.31 -13.07
N ASP A 227 22.39 -15.59 -14.26
CA ASP A 227 20.98 -15.87 -14.47
C ASP A 227 20.62 -17.23 -13.85
N VAL A 228 19.56 -17.27 -13.04
CA VAL A 228 19.18 -18.49 -12.29
C VAL A 228 18.74 -19.64 -13.20
N LEU A 229 18.07 -19.33 -14.31
CA LEU A 229 17.51 -20.31 -15.23
C LEU A 229 18.56 -20.86 -16.20
N THR A 230 19.34 -19.96 -16.78
CA THR A 230 20.31 -20.31 -17.84
C THR A 230 21.72 -20.60 -17.29
N GLY A 231 22.04 -20.06 -16.11
CA GLY A 231 23.40 -20.08 -15.54
C GLY A 231 24.38 -19.14 -16.26
N GLU A 232 23.89 -18.29 -17.18
CA GLU A 232 24.71 -17.34 -17.91
C GLU A 232 25.28 -16.27 -16.99
N ILE A 233 26.58 -15.98 -17.12
CA ILE A 233 27.25 -14.91 -16.37
C ILE A 233 26.84 -13.57 -16.97
N LYS A 234 26.17 -12.71 -16.16
CA LYS A 234 25.79 -11.36 -16.53
C LYS A 234 26.93 -10.36 -16.35
N CYS A 235 27.61 -10.43 -15.21
CA CYS A 235 28.78 -9.59 -14.92
C CYS A 235 29.65 -10.18 -13.82
N GLU A 236 30.87 -9.68 -13.71
CA GLU A 236 31.75 -9.91 -12.57
C GLU A 236 31.57 -8.81 -11.53
N LEU A 237 31.65 -9.19 -10.25
CA LEU A 237 31.45 -8.29 -9.12
C LEU A 237 32.76 -8.16 -8.33
N GLU A 238 33.16 -6.94 -8.06
CA GLU A 238 34.32 -6.64 -7.19
C GLU A 238 33.95 -6.63 -5.70
N HIS A 239 32.66 -6.52 -5.40
CA HIS A 239 32.11 -6.57 -4.06
C HIS A 239 30.66 -7.03 -4.12
N PHE A 240 30.28 -7.85 -3.17
CA PHE A 240 28.90 -8.26 -2.98
C PHE A 240 28.52 -8.29 -1.50
N ALA A 241 27.40 -7.67 -1.15
CA ALA A 241 26.82 -7.67 0.18
C ALA A 241 25.57 -8.55 0.19
N VAL A 242 25.58 -9.60 1.01
CA VAL A 242 24.40 -10.44 1.24
C VAL A 242 23.66 -9.89 2.43
N PHE A 243 22.44 -9.38 2.19
CA PHE A 243 21.57 -8.92 3.24
C PHE A 243 20.74 -10.05 3.84
N PRO A 244 20.34 -9.95 5.12
CA PRO A 244 19.50 -10.95 5.76
C PRO A 244 18.24 -11.28 4.97
N ALA A 245 17.80 -12.54 5.04
CA ALA A 245 16.58 -13.01 4.39
C ALA A 245 15.28 -12.53 5.08
N SER A 246 15.38 -11.87 6.20
CA SER A 246 14.27 -11.32 6.99
C SER A 246 14.69 -10.03 7.68
N HIS A 247 13.74 -9.13 7.91
CA HIS A 247 13.94 -7.92 8.72
C HIS A 247 14.11 -8.22 10.23
N TYR A 248 13.70 -9.40 10.69
CA TYR A 248 13.74 -9.80 12.10
C TYR A 248 14.91 -10.74 12.42
N VAL A 249 16.04 -10.54 11.77
CA VAL A 249 17.25 -11.30 12.07
C VAL A 249 17.97 -10.68 13.25
N VAL A 250 18.30 -11.49 14.24
CA VAL A 250 18.93 -11.07 15.48
C VAL A 250 20.12 -12.01 15.78
N PRO A 251 21.27 -11.49 16.21
CA PRO A 251 22.41 -12.32 16.63
C PRO A 251 22.02 -13.30 17.75
N GLN A 252 22.57 -14.51 17.72
CA GLN A 252 22.27 -15.58 18.70
C GLN A 252 22.45 -15.13 20.15
N GLU A 253 23.46 -14.33 20.42
CA GLU A 253 23.71 -13.79 21.77
C GLU A 253 22.53 -12.91 22.27
N LYS A 254 21.95 -12.10 21.37
CA LYS A 254 20.78 -11.28 21.70
C LYS A 254 19.54 -12.13 21.91
N ILE A 255 19.37 -13.22 21.12
CA ILE A 255 18.25 -14.16 21.30
C ILE A 255 18.31 -14.79 22.69
N LEU A 256 19.47 -15.24 23.15
CA LEU A 256 19.61 -15.83 24.48
C LEU A 256 19.27 -14.82 25.59
N LYS A 257 19.79 -13.60 25.48
CA LYS A 257 19.43 -12.52 26.43
C LYS A 257 17.94 -12.19 26.40
N ALA A 258 17.33 -12.20 25.23
CA ALA A 258 15.90 -12.00 25.09
C ALA A 258 15.10 -13.11 25.75
N CYS A 259 15.50 -14.37 25.60
CA CYS A 259 14.87 -15.51 26.26
C CYS A 259 14.89 -15.37 27.78
N ASP A 260 16.02 -14.95 28.37
CA ASP A 260 16.11 -14.70 29.82
C ASP A 260 15.14 -13.59 30.27
N ALA A 261 15.04 -12.52 29.50
CA ALA A 261 14.10 -11.43 29.78
C ALA A 261 12.62 -11.84 29.63
N ILE A 262 12.32 -12.68 28.63
CA ILE A 262 11.00 -13.26 28.41
C ILE A 262 10.61 -14.17 29.58
N GLU A 263 11.53 -15.02 30.06
CA GLU A 263 11.31 -15.89 31.24
C GLU A 263 10.97 -15.06 32.49
N GLN A 264 11.69 -13.98 32.74
CA GLN A 264 11.41 -13.09 33.87
C GLN A 264 10.03 -12.46 33.79
N GLU A 265 9.67 -11.91 32.61
CA GLU A 265 8.34 -11.34 32.38
C GLU A 265 7.23 -12.38 32.53
N LEU A 266 7.46 -13.61 32.04
CA LEU A 266 6.53 -14.73 32.20
C LEU A 266 6.27 -15.04 33.68
N ASP A 267 7.33 -15.14 34.49
CA ASP A 267 7.21 -15.42 35.92
C ASP A 267 6.45 -14.32 36.65
N GLU A 268 6.66 -13.06 36.31
CA GLU A 268 5.92 -11.93 36.85
C GLU A 268 4.44 -12.00 36.45
N ARG A 269 4.16 -12.35 35.19
CA ARG A 269 2.78 -12.42 34.67
C ARG A 269 2.01 -13.58 35.25
N ILE A 270 2.65 -14.73 35.44
CA ILE A 270 2.05 -15.91 36.12
C ILE A 270 1.70 -15.56 37.56
N ARG A 271 2.60 -14.90 38.31
CA ARG A 271 2.34 -14.44 39.68
C ARG A 271 1.16 -13.48 39.73
N TYR A 272 1.09 -12.53 38.78
CA TYR A 272 -0.04 -11.62 38.66
C TYR A 272 -1.36 -12.36 38.46
N PHE A 273 -1.47 -13.26 37.48
CA PHE A 273 -2.69 -13.99 37.24
C PHE A 273 -3.12 -14.89 38.39
N LYS A 274 -2.15 -15.55 39.05
CA LYS A 274 -2.45 -16.36 40.27
C LYS A 274 -2.94 -15.48 41.41
N GLY A 275 -2.40 -14.29 41.60
CA GLY A 275 -2.84 -13.32 42.58
C GLY A 275 -4.27 -12.80 42.36
N GLU A 276 -4.70 -12.75 41.11
CA GLU A 276 -6.05 -12.35 40.68
C GLU A 276 -7.01 -13.54 40.52
N ASP A 277 -6.61 -14.75 40.97
CA ASP A 277 -7.37 -16.01 40.83
C ASP A 277 -7.71 -16.39 39.38
N LYS A 278 -6.90 -15.94 38.44
CA LYS A 278 -7.01 -16.22 36.99
C LYS A 278 -6.12 -17.38 36.59
N LEU A 279 -6.50 -18.59 37.02
CA LEU A 279 -5.66 -19.79 36.85
C LEU A 279 -5.58 -20.25 35.40
N LEU A 280 -6.65 -20.07 34.62
CA LEU A 280 -6.69 -20.44 33.20
C LEU A 280 -5.76 -19.55 32.37
N GLU A 281 -5.78 -18.25 32.64
CA GLU A 281 -4.88 -17.29 31.98
C GLU A 281 -3.42 -17.55 32.32
N ALA A 282 -3.15 -17.91 33.59
CA ALA A 282 -1.79 -18.28 34.02
C ALA A 282 -1.29 -19.55 33.31
N GLN A 283 -2.14 -20.53 33.09
CA GLN A 283 -1.79 -21.75 32.37
C GLN A 283 -1.54 -21.44 30.88
N ARG A 284 -2.45 -20.72 30.22
CA ARG A 284 -2.33 -20.36 28.80
C ARG A 284 -0.99 -19.66 28.51
N ILE A 285 -0.69 -18.62 29.27
CA ILE A 285 0.53 -17.83 29.04
C ILE A 285 1.78 -18.66 29.33
N SER A 286 1.76 -19.52 30.33
CA SER A 286 2.87 -20.39 30.69
C SER A 286 3.17 -21.41 29.57
N GLU A 287 2.17 -22.13 29.10
CA GLU A 287 2.34 -23.14 28.05
C GLU A 287 2.85 -22.51 26.73
N ARG A 288 2.20 -21.44 26.29
CA ARG A 288 2.56 -20.78 25.05
C ARG A 288 3.97 -20.19 25.10
N THR A 289 4.28 -19.44 26.15
CA THR A 289 5.56 -18.72 26.23
C THR A 289 6.74 -19.67 26.42
N ASN A 290 6.59 -20.74 27.20
CA ASN A 290 7.65 -21.75 27.35
C ASN A 290 7.94 -22.46 26.04
N PHE A 291 6.91 -22.80 25.26
CA PHE A 291 7.09 -23.37 23.93
C PHE A 291 7.81 -22.42 22.98
N ASP A 292 7.43 -21.14 22.98
CA ASP A 292 8.07 -20.12 22.14
C ASP A 292 9.56 -19.91 22.55
N ILE A 293 9.88 -19.94 23.84
CA ILE A 293 11.27 -19.85 24.34
C ILE A 293 12.11 -21.05 23.88
N GLU A 294 11.57 -22.25 23.95
CA GLU A 294 12.25 -23.46 23.44
C GLU A 294 12.57 -23.31 21.96
N MET A 295 11.58 -22.92 21.15
CA MET A 295 11.76 -22.70 19.71
C MET A 295 12.81 -21.62 19.41
N LEU A 296 12.80 -20.51 20.15
CA LEU A 296 13.81 -19.45 20.00
C LEU A 296 15.22 -19.92 20.32
N LYS A 297 15.39 -20.71 21.38
CA LYS A 297 16.70 -21.26 21.78
C LYS A 297 17.24 -22.28 20.78
N GLU A 298 16.37 -23.12 20.23
CA GLU A 298 16.72 -24.21 19.32
C GLU A 298 16.95 -23.73 17.87
N THR A 299 16.05 -22.92 17.36
CA THR A 299 15.99 -22.54 15.93
C THR A 299 16.24 -21.06 15.65
N GLY A 300 16.27 -20.21 16.67
CA GLY A 300 16.30 -18.76 16.53
C GLY A 300 14.98 -18.14 16.06
N PHE A 301 13.91 -18.92 15.98
CA PHE A 301 12.60 -18.49 15.47
C PHE A 301 11.45 -19.16 16.24
N CYS A 302 10.32 -18.45 16.35
CA CYS A 302 9.06 -19.04 16.80
C CYS A 302 7.87 -18.41 16.06
N SER A 303 6.74 -19.10 16.05
CA SER A 303 5.50 -18.55 15.48
C SER A 303 5.02 -17.35 16.30
N GLY A 304 4.86 -16.19 15.63
CA GLY A 304 4.52 -14.94 16.32
C GLY A 304 5.71 -14.28 17.01
N ILE A 305 6.92 -14.49 16.49
CA ILE A 305 8.17 -13.89 16.99
C ILE A 305 8.09 -12.37 17.15
N GLU A 306 7.27 -11.72 16.33
CA GLU A 306 7.04 -10.27 16.40
C GLU A 306 6.49 -9.81 17.76
N ASN A 307 5.79 -10.68 18.50
CA ASN A 307 5.29 -10.35 19.84
C ASN A 307 6.39 -10.23 20.90
N TYR A 308 7.59 -10.67 20.58
CA TYR A 308 8.78 -10.57 21.40
C TYR A 308 9.79 -9.53 20.88
N SER A 309 9.39 -8.71 19.90
CA SER A 309 10.25 -7.75 19.19
C SER A 309 11.00 -6.80 20.13
N ARG A 310 10.35 -6.34 21.21
CA ARG A 310 10.99 -5.48 22.24
C ARG A 310 12.17 -6.18 22.91
N HIS A 311 11.99 -7.40 23.34
CA HIS A 311 13.04 -8.18 24.00
C HIS A 311 14.17 -8.53 23.01
N LEU A 312 13.84 -8.91 21.78
CA LEU A 312 14.81 -9.22 20.73
C LEU A 312 15.65 -7.98 20.34
N ALA A 313 15.04 -6.80 20.33
CA ALA A 313 15.74 -5.54 20.11
C ALA A 313 16.48 -5.01 21.34
N GLY A 314 16.30 -5.62 22.52
CA GLY A 314 16.91 -5.16 23.79
C GLY A 314 16.37 -3.83 24.28
N LEU A 315 15.14 -3.48 23.93
CA LEU A 315 14.52 -2.20 24.27
C LEU A 315 13.76 -2.27 25.60
N PRO A 316 13.69 -1.15 26.35
CA PRO A 316 12.88 -1.06 27.57
C PRO A 316 11.38 -1.05 27.25
N ALA A 317 10.55 -1.30 28.26
CA ALA A 317 9.10 -1.25 28.13
C ALA A 317 8.62 0.13 27.66
N GLY A 318 7.70 0.14 26.67
CA GLY A 318 7.14 1.36 26.09
C GLY A 318 8.06 2.09 25.11
N ALA A 319 9.22 1.54 24.80
CA ALA A 319 10.13 2.15 23.82
C ALA A 319 9.50 2.25 22.43
N THR A 320 9.89 3.27 21.68
CA THR A 320 9.52 3.45 20.28
C THR A 320 10.06 2.31 19.44
N PRO A 321 9.24 1.58 18.68
CA PRO A 321 9.72 0.52 17.82
C PRO A 321 10.53 1.06 16.64
N HIS A 322 11.48 0.26 16.15
CA HIS A 322 12.13 0.55 14.88
C HIS A 322 11.15 0.36 13.72
N THR A 323 11.20 1.25 12.76
CA THR A 323 10.34 1.23 11.56
C THR A 323 11.15 1.46 10.30
N LEU A 324 10.49 1.45 9.14
CA LEU A 324 11.16 1.81 7.88
C LEU A 324 11.82 3.20 7.95
N MET A 325 11.23 4.14 8.70
CA MET A 325 11.78 5.49 8.84
C MET A 325 13.17 5.51 9.48
N ASP A 326 13.50 4.51 10.30
CA ASP A 326 14.82 4.38 10.94
C ASP A 326 15.91 3.85 9.98
N TYR A 327 15.53 3.33 8.81
CA TYR A 327 16.46 2.94 7.75
C TYR A 327 16.89 4.11 6.86
N PHE A 328 16.14 5.20 6.88
CA PHE A 328 16.60 6.46 6.29
C PHE A 328 17.69 7.08 7.16
N LYS A 329 18.73 7.55 6.52
CA LYS A 329 19.73 8.39 7.19
C LYS A 329 19.14 9.77 7.42
N ASP A 330 19.80 10.56 8.25
CA ASP A 330 19.43 11.96 8.44
C ASP A 330 19.32 12.71 7.09
N ASP A 331 18.49 13.74 7.07
CA ASP A 331 18.25 14.58 5.88
C ASP A 331 17.53 13.85 4.73
N TYR A 332 16.28 13.46 4.98
CA TYR A 332 15.40 12.88 3.97
C TYR A 332 14.08 13.64 3.87
N LEU A 333 13.41 13.47 2.73
CA LEU A 333 12.11 14.09 2.45
C LEU A 333 10.98 13.07 2.62
N ILE A 334 9.92 13.45 3.33
CA ILE A 334 8.66 12.71 3.35
C ILE A 334 7.67 13.44 2.46
N ILE A 335 7.01 12.72 1.55
CA ILE A 335 5.87 13.22 0.78
C ILE A 335 4.65 12.41 1.19
N VAL A 336 3.62 13.09 1.66
CA VAL A 336 2.35 12.45 2.06
C VAL A 336 1.32 12.73 0.99
N ASP A 337 1.03 11.72 0.18
CA ASP A 337 0.02 11.83 -0.87
C ASP A 337 -1.39 11.69 -0.28
N GLU A 338 -2.33 12.47 -0.82
CA GLU A 338 -3.69 12.62 -0.28
C GLU A 338 -3.65 12.80 1.26
N SER A 339 -2.89 13.76 1.71
CA SER A 339 -2.55 13.99 3.12
C SER A 339 -3.77 14.13 4.03
N HIS A 340 -4.87 14.70 3.51
CA HIS A 340 -6.14 14.84 4.23
C HIS A 340 -6.77 13.49 4.65
N ILE A 341 -6.38 12.38 4.01
CA ILE A 341 -6.78 11.00 4.37
C ILE A 341 -5.64 10.28 5.08
N THR A 342 -4.42 10.42 4.57
CA THR A 342 -3.25 9.65 5.03
C THR A 342 -2.84 10.03 6.45
N ILE A 343 -2.84 11.30 6.80
CA ILE A 343 -2.48 11.77 8.15
C ILE A 343 -3.46 11.26 9.22
N PRO A 344 -4.79 11.40 9.06
CA PRO A 344 -5.75 10.81 9.99
C PRO A 344 -5.62 9.29 10.13
N GLN A 345 -5.28 8.58 9.05
CA GLN A 345 -5.04 7.14 9.09
C GLN A 345 -3.81 6.79 9.92
N ILE A 346 -2.70 7.50 9.74
CA ILE A 346 -1.48 7.31 10.56
C ILE A 346 -1.82 7.54 12.03
N ARG A 347 -2.57 8.59 12.35
CA ARG A 347 -2.99 8.90 13.72
C ARG A 347 -3.85 7.82 14.36
N GLY A 348 -4.74 7.20 13.59
CA GLY A 348 -5.68 6.19 14.08
C GLY A 348 -5.11 4.79 14.32
N MET A 349 -3.97 4.45 13.70
CA MET A 349 -3.43 3.08 13.69
C MET A 349 -3.05 2.58 15.10
N TYR A 350 -2.42 3.40 15.91
CA TYR A 350 -1.92 3.03 17.23
C TYR A 350 -3.04 2.57 18.19
N ALA A 351 -4.12 3.33 18.29
CA ALA A 351 -5.20 3.05 19.25
C ALA A 351 -5.91 1.72 18.97
N GLY A 352 -6.15 1.38 17.70
CA GLY A 352 -6.76 0.12 17.31
C GLY A 352 -5.90 -1.09 17.65
N ASP A 353 -4.60 -1.00 17.39
CA ASP A 353 -3.64 -2.06 17.72
C ASP A 353 -3.55 -2.29 19.24
N GLN A 354 -3.43 -1.23 20.02
CA GLN A 354 -3.35 -1.30 21.47
C GLN A 354 -4.60 -1.90 22.12
N SER A 355 -5.79 -1.55 21.64
CA SER A 355 -7.05 -2.12 22.14
C SER A 355 -7.11 -3.64 21.94
N ARG A 356 -6.80 -4.11 20.76
CA ARG A 356 -6.77 -5.54 20.43
C ARG A 356 -5.76 -6.31 21.25
N LYS A 357 -4.53 -5.81 21.37
CA LYS A 357 -3.46 -6.46 22.13
C LYS A 357 -3.68 -6.43 23.63
N SER A 358 -4.28 -5.37 24.16
CA SER A 358 -4.65 -5.32 25.59
C SER A 358 -5.56 -6.48 25.96
N THR A 359 -6.56 -6.78 25.13
CA THR A 359 -7.44 -7.94 25.33
C THR A 359 -6.68 -9.27 25.34
N LEU A 360 -5.76 -9.48 24.40
CA LEU A 360 -4.93 -10.69 24.38
C LEU A 360 -4.04 -10.83 25.61
N VAL A 361 -3.50 -9.73 26.10
CA VAL A 361 -2.67 -9.71 27.33
C VAL A 361 -3.50 -9.97 28.58
N ASP A 362 -4.67 -9.35 28.71
CA ASP A 362 -5.53 -9.45 29.87
C ASP A 362 -6.13 -10.85 30.07
N TYR A 363 -6.28 -11.60 28.98
CA TYR A 363 -6.79 -12.98 28.98
C TYR A 363 -5.72 -14.07 28.82
N GLY A 364 -4.45 -13.73 28.98
CA GLY A 364 -3.33 -14.67 29.04
C GLY A 364 -2.92 -15.32 27.72
N PHE A 365 -3.25 -14.71 26.57
CA PHE A 365 -2.79 -15.18 25.26
C PHE A 365 -1.42 -14.64 24.89
N ARG A 366 -1.07 -13.44 25.38
CA ARG A 366 0.23 -12.80 25.13
C ARG A 366 0.77 -12.15 26.40
N LEU A 367 2.11 -11.99 26.45
CA LEU A 367 2.77 -11.22 27.47
C LEU A 367 2.53 -9.71 27.30
N PRO A 368 2.63 -8.89 28.35
CA PRO A 368 2.52 -7.44 28.23
C PRO A 368 3.44 -6.79 27.20
N SER A 369 4.64 -7.35 26.98
CA SER A 369 5.59 -6.90 25.96
C SER A 369 5.09 -7.01 24.52
N ALA A 370 4.08 -7.83 24.25
CA ALA A 370 3.43 -7.90 22.94
C ALA A 370 2.81 -6.57 22.51
N LYS A 371 2.43 -5.71 23.47
CA LYS A 371 1.89 -4.37 23.22
C LYS A 371 2.92 -3.41 22.65
N ASP A 372 4.21 -3.69 22.80
CA ASP A 372 5.31 -2.90 22.25
C ASP A 372 5.67 -3.27 20.81
N ASN A 373 5.16 -4.39 20.28
CA ASN A 373 5.10 -4.66 18.85
C ASN A 373 3.89 -3.93 18.24
N ARG A 374 4.08 -2.70 17.86
CA ARG A 374 3.02 -1.75 17.54
C ARG A 374 3.44 -0.77 16.45
N PRO A 375 2.50 -0.10 15.79
CA PRO A 375 2.84 1.06 14.99
C PRO A 375 3.33 2.20 15.88
N LEU A 376 4.00 3.17 15.27
CA LEU A 376 4.29 4.44 15.93
C LEU A 376 2.98 5.09 16.40
N ASN A 377 3.00 5.70 17.58
CA ASN A 377 1.99 6.68 17.90
C ASN A 377 2.27 7.98 17.12
N PHE A 378 1.31 8.90 17.11
CA PHE A 378 1.42 10.07 16.25
C PHE A 378 2.56 11.01 16.66
N GLU A 379 2.83 11.19 17.94
CA GLU A 379 3.95 12.01 18.43
C GLU A 379 5.31 11.40 18.05
N GLU A 380 5.43 10.08 18.13
CA GLU A 380 6.64 9.37 17.69
C GLU A 380 6.84 9.50 16.19
N PHE A 381 5.76 9.42 15.40
CA PHE A 381 5.82 9.67 13.96
C PHE A 381 6.29 11.09 13.66
N GLU A 382 5.70 12.11 14.30
CA GLU A 382 6.12 13.51 14.15
C GLU A 382 7.59 13.74 14.51
N SER A 383 8.08 13.06 15.55
CA SER A 383 9.48 13.19 15.99
C SER A 383 10.52 12.68 14.96
N LYS A 384 10.10 11.86 14.02
CA LYS A 384 10.95 11.29 12.95
C LYS A 384 10.91 12.09 11.64
N ILE A 385 10.15 13.19 11.59
CA ILE A 385 10.02 14.04 10.41
C ILE A 385 11.15 15.03 10.38
N ASP A 386 12.00 14.96 9.35
CA ASP A 386 12.97 15.99 9.03
C ASP A 386 12.29 17.08 8.18
N GLN A 387 11.87 16.76 6.98
CA GLN A 387 11.08 17.64 6.11
C GLN A 387 9.91 16.87 5.50
N MET A 388 8.74 17.51 5.41
CA MET A 388 7.52 16.89 4.91
C MET A 388 6.78 17.81 3.94
N LEU A 389 6.39 17.21 2.80
CA LEU A 389 5.50 17.81 1.81
C LEU A 389 4.12 17.13 1.91
N PHE A 390 3.11 17.91 2.26
CA PHE A 390 1.71 17.49 2.12
C PHE A 390 1.26 17.72 0.68
N VAL A 391 0.63 16.70 0.09
CA VAL A 391 0.06 16.79 -1.25
C VAL A 391 -1.42 16.46 -1.18
N SER A 392 -2.27 17.42 -1.50
CA SER A 392 -3.72 17.23 -1.44
C SER A 392 -4.45 18.27 -2.30
N ALA A 393 -5.61 17.91 -2.83
CA ALA A 393 -6.54 18.87 -3.44
C ALA A 393 -7.40 19.58 -2.38
N THR A 394 -7.46 19.03 -1.17
CA THR A 394 -8.27 19.47 -0.04
C THR A 394 -7.49 19.31 1.27
N PRO A 395 -6.42 20.10 1.51
CA PRO A 395 -5.71 20.09 2.78
C PRO A 395 -6.66 20.29 3.96
N ASN A 396 -6.34 19.72 5.10
CA ASN A 396 -7.14 19.71 6.30
C ASN A 396 -6.50 20.54 7.43
N VAL A 397 -7.14 20.59 8.59
CA VAL A 397 -6.70 21.36 9.75
C VAL A 397 -5.25 21.07 10.14
N TYR A 398 -4.79 19.82 10.07
CA TYR A 398 -3.42 19.46 10.42
C TYR A 398 -2.40 20.13 9.51
N GLU A 399 -2.65 20.13 8.20
CA GLU A 399 -1.81 20.80 7.22
C GLU A 399 -1.81 22.31 7.46
N ASP A 400 -3.01 22.92 7.66
CA ASP A 400 -3.19 24.35 7.93
C ASP A 400 -2.41 24.82 9.17
N GLU A 401 -2.34 24.00 10.22
CA GLU A 401 -1.67 24.34 11.48
C GLU A 401 -0.13 24.18 11.42
N HIS A 402 0.39 23.34 10.52
CA HIS A 402 1.82 22.99 10.48
C HIS A 402 2.56 23.59 9.31
N GLU A 403 1.90 23.87 8.20
CA GLU A 403 2.56 24.37 7.00
C GLU A 403 3.20 25.74 7.18
N LEU A 404 4.42 25.87 6.70
CA LEU A 404 5.14 27.16 6.63
C LEU A 404 5.03 27.81 5.25
N LEU A 405 4.64 27.02 4.24
CA LEU A 405 4.39 27.46 2.89
C LEU A 405 3.26 26.63 2.29
N ARG A 406 2.34 27.28 1.61
CA ARG A 406 1.36 26.62 0.74
C ARG A 406 1.52 27.15 -0.67
N THR A 407 1.70 26.26 -1.62
CA THR A 407 1.66 26.61 -3.05
C THR A 407 0.50 25.91 -3.73
N GLU A 408 -0.14 26.58 -4.67
CA GLU A 408 -1.30 26.06 -5.39
C GLU A 408 -0.91 25.61 -6.79
N GLN A 409 -1.48 24.49 -7.20
CA GLN A 409 -1.37 23.94 -8.55
C GLN A 409 -2.78 23.63 -9.08
N ILE A 410 -3.40 24.63 -9.67
CA ILE A 410 -4.80 24.61 -10.11
C ILE A 410 -4.90 24.33 -11.60
N ILE A 411 -3.95 24.79 -12.40
CA ILE A 411 -3.99 24.66 -13.84
C ILE A 411 -3.79 23.22 -14.29
N ARG A 412 -4.75 22.72 -15.06
CA ARG A 412 -4.65 21.42 -15.75
C ARG A 412 -4.07 21.63 -17.13
N PRO A 413 -3.05 20.90 -17.54
CA PRO A 413 -2.48 20.99 -18.90
C PRO A 413 -3.48 20.73 -20.01
N THR A 414 -4.53 19.95 -19.72
CA THR A 414 -5.63 19.63 -20.65
C THR A 414 -6.63 20.78 -20.87
N GLY A 415 -6.53 21.85 -20.08
CA GLY A 415 -7.49 22.96 -20.08
C GLY A 415 -8.84 22.65 -19.43
N LEU A 416 -9.03 21.46 -18.86
CA LEU A 416 -10.30 21.05 -18.25
C LEU A 416 -10.65 21.95 -17.06
N LEU A 417 -11.87 22.46 -17.08
CA LEU A 417 -12.44 23.29 -16.03
C LEU A 417 -12.99 22.43 -14.88
N ASP A 418 -13.00 22.98 -13.66
CA ASP A 418 -13.84 22.44 -12.60
C ASP A 418 -15.31 22.55 -13.02
N PRO A 419 -16.18 21.55 -12.64
CA PRO A 419 -17.54 21.49 -13.13
C PRO A 419 -18.41 22.63 -12.56
N GLU A 420 -19.45 22.98 -13.29
CA GLU A 420 -20.51 23.83 -12.76
C GLU A 420 -21.33 23.06 -11.73
N VAL A 421 -21.68 23.74 -10.64
CA VAL A 421 -22.48 23.17 -9.54
C VAL A 421 -23.80 23.89 -9.45
N VAL A 422 -24.90 23.13 -9.55
CA VAL A 422 -26.26 23.64 -9.43
C VAL A 422 -26.94 23.03 -8.20
N VAL A 423 -27.63 23.84 -7.41
CA VAL A 423 -28.43 23.38 -6.27
C VAL A 423 -29.89 23.30 -6.66
N ARG A 424 -30.53 22.18 -6.37
CA ARG A 424 -31.96 21.94 -6.62
C ARG A 424 -32.66 21.47 -5.34
N PRO A 425 -33.99 21.69 -5.18
CA PRO A 425 -34.70 21.29 -3.97
C PRO A 425 -34.74 19.78 -3.76
N VAL A 426 -34.82 19.34 -2.51
CA VAL A 426 -34.91 17.92 -2.12
C VAL A 426 -36.28 17.34 -2.51
N GLU A 427 -37.37 18.15 -2.43
CA GLU A 427 -38.69 17.71 -2.85
C GLU A 427 -38.69 17.40 -4.35
N GLY A 428 -39.07 16.18 -4.71
CA GLY A 428 -39.04 15.69 -6.10
C GLY A 428 -37.66 15.36 -6.63
N GLN A 429 -36.63 15.27 -5.78
CA GLN A 429 -35.24 15.02 -6.20
C GLN A 429 -35.07 13.76 -7.05
N ILE A 430 -35.82 12.69 -6.77
CA ILE A 430 -35.69 11.43 -7.51
C ILE A 430 -36.24 11.58 -8.94
N ASP A 431 -37.40 12.22 -9.10
CA ASP A 431 -38.01 12.44 -10.42
C ASP A 431 -37.14 13.38 -11.28
N ASP A 432 -36.61 14.44 -10.68
CA ASP A 432 -35.70 15.37 -11.33
C ASP A 432 -34.40 14.67 -11.74
N LEU A 433 -33.82 13.89 -10.82
CA LEU A 433 -32.62 13.09 -11.08
C LEU A 433 -32.81 12.10 -12.25
N ILE A 434 -33.95 11.40 -12.28
CA ILE A 434 -34.26 10.46 -13.37
C ILE A 434 -34.35 11.20 -14.71
N GLY A 435 -34.94 12.41 -14.70
CA GLY A 435 -34.99 13.28 -15.88
C GLY A 435 -33.60 13.65 -16.39
N GLU A 436 -32.68 14.03 -15.50
CA GLU A 436 -31.31 14.37 -15.86
C GLU A 436 -30.51 13.12 -16.31
N VAL A 437 -30.64 12.01 -15.59
CA VAL A 437 -30.01 10.73 -15.98
C VAL A 437 -30.41 10.30 -17.38
N ASN A 438 -31.71 10.42 -17.74
CA ASN A 438 -32.19 10.08 -19.07
C ASN A 438 -31.65 10.99 -20.18
N LYS A 439 -31.35 12.26 -19.87
CA LYS A 439 -30.65 13.15 -20.81
C LYS A 439 -29.23 12.68 -21.07
N GLU A 440 -28.48 12.40 -20.02
CA GLU A 440 -27.09 11.93 -20.12
C GLU A 440 -27.00 10.60 -20.88
N ILE A 441 -27.90 9.66 -20.61
CA ILE A 441 -27.94 8.35 -21.30
C ILE A 441 -28.17 8.51 -22.80
N LYS A 442 -28.99 9.46 -23.24
CA LYS A 442 -29.23 9.71 -24.67
C LYS A 442 -27.97 10.13 -25.40
N ASP A 443 -27.07 10.82 -24.71
CA ASP A 443 -25.80 11.30 -25.26
C ASP A 443 -24.64 10.30 -25.01
N HIS A 444 -24.97 9.07 -24.55
CA HIS A 444 -24.01 8.02 -24.19
C HIS A 444 -23.03 8.41 -23.06
N HIS A 445 -23.45 9.29 -22.19
CA HIS A 445 -22.68 9.73 -21.01
C HIS A 445 -22.92 8.82 -19.80
N LYS A 446 -22.05 8.95 -18.80
CA LYS A 446 -22.12 8.19 -17.55
C LYS A 446 -22.42 9.09 -16.36
N VAL A 447 -23.18 8.56 -15.43
CA VAL A 447 -23.66 9.29 -14.25
C VAL A 447 -23.19 8.64 -12.96
N LEU A 448 -22.75 9.47 -12.03
CA LEU A 448 -22.36 9.08 -10.67
C LEU A 448 -23.36 9.68 -9.68
N ILE A 449 -23.91 8.86 -8.78
CA ILE A 449 -24.88 9.31 -7.77
C ILE A 449 -24.38 8.94 -6.38
N THR A 450 -24.36 9.92 -5.47
CA THR A 450 -24.01 9.69 -4.08
C THR A 450 -25.22 9.79 -3.16
N THR A 451 -25.36 8.81 -2.27
CA THR A 451 -26.42 8.73 -1.26
C THR A 451 -25.83 8.75 0.15
N LEU A 452 -26.67 8.87 1.19
CA LEU A 452 -26.22 8.91 2.59
C LEU A 452 -26.17 7.54 3.25
N THR A 453 -27.00 6.58 2.81
CA THR A 453 -27.13 5.28 3.45
C THR A 453 -27.12 4.13 2.45
N LYS A 454 -26.72 2.94 2.90
CA LYS A 454 -26.78 1.70 2.11
C LYS A 454 -28.19 1.44 1.59
N LYS A 455 -29.17 1.54 2.47
CA LYS A 455 -30.58 1.33 2.12
C LYS A 455 -31.05 2.28 1.01
N MET A 456 -30.73 3.56 1.13
CA MET A 456 -31.10 4.55 0.09
C MET A 456 -30.43 4.23 -1.25
N ALA A 457 -29.17 3.78 -1.24
CA ALA A 457 -28.47 3.39 -2.46
C ALA A 457 -29.08 2.14 -3.10
N GLU A 458 -29.43 1.15 -2.30
CA GLU A 458 -30.08 -0.10 -2.74
C GLU A 458 -31.49 0.19 -3.31
N ASP A 459 -32.31 0.91 -2.56
CA ASP A 459 -33.69 1.28 -2.97
C ASP A 459 -33.67 2.09 -4.29
N LEU A 460 -32.73 3.05 -4.41
CA LEU A 460 -32.59 3.85 -5.63
C LEU A 460 -32.13 3.00 -6.82
N THR A 461 -31.17 2.11 -6.59
CA THR A 461 -30.66 1.21 -7.64
C THR A 461 -31.75 0.28 -8.15
N ASP A 462 -32.55 -0.28 -7.24
CA ASP A 462 -33.65 -1.17 -7.61
C ASP A 462 -34.74 -0.42 -8.37
N TYR A 463 -35.12 0.78 -7.90
CA TYR A 463 -36.06 1.63 -8.60
C TYR A 463 -35.61 2.00 -10.01
N MET A 464 -34.34 2.42 -10.19
CA MET A 464 -33.78 2.74 -11.51
C MET A 464 -33.78 1.52 -12.44
N ARG A 465 -33.49 0.35 -11.89
CA ARG A 465 -33.51 -0.91 -12.67
C ARG A 465 -34.93 -1.27 -13.12
N GLU A 466 -35.92 -1.10 -12.25
CA GLU A 466 -37.34 -1.36 -12.58
C GLU A 466 -37.84 -0.47 -13.72
N ILE A 467 -37.39 0.77 -13.80
CA ILE A 467 -37.74 1.70 -14.89
C ILE A 467 -36.89 1.58 -16.13
N GLY A 468 -35.99 0.57 -16.18
CA GLY A 468 -35.19 0.21 -17.35
C GLY A 468 -33.86 0.94 -17.50
N ILE A 469 -33.35 1.62 -16.47
CA ILE A 469 -32.02 2.24 -16.45
C ILE A 469 -30.97 1.18 -16.12
N ARG A 470 -29.90 1.13 -16.89
CA ARG A 470 -28.74 0.26 -16.62
C ARG A 470 -27.91 0.85 -15.47
N VAL A 471 -28.08 0.32 -14.27
CA VAL A 471 -27.50 0.85 -13.03
C VAL A 471 -26.80 -0.24 -12.21
N LYS A 472 -25.69 0.09 -11.58
CA LYS A 472 -25.04 -0.73 -10.55
C LYS A 472 -24.85 0.05 -9.26
N TYR A 473 -24.87 -0.66 -8.12
CA TYR A 473 -24.55 -0.13 -6.80
C TYR A 473 -23.15 -0.57 -6.40
N LEU A 474 -22.32 0.40 -5.99
CA LEU A 474 -20.99 0.18 -5.45
C LEU A 474 -21.03 0.29 -3.93
N HIS A 475 -21.08 -0.84 -3.23
CA HIS A 475 -21.06 -0.87 -1.76
C HIS A 475 -19.66 -1.09 -1.18
N SER A 476 -19.51 -0.83 0.14
CA SER A 476 -18.23 -0.82 0.83
C SER A 476 -17.56 -2.20 0.96
N ASP A 477 -18.35 -3.27 0.82
CA ASP A 477 -17.90 -4.65 1.10
C ASP A 477 -17.44 -5.39 -0.18
N ILE A 478 -17.45 -4.68 -1.31
CA ILE A 478 -16.96 -5.19 -2.60
C ILE A 478 -15.43 -5.27 -2.57
N ASP A 479 -14.87 -6.39 -2.99
CA ASP A 479 -13.43 -6.55 -3.10
C ASP A 479 -12.81 -5.67 -4.20
N THR A 480 -11.49 -5.53 -4.19
CA THR A 480 -10.76 -4.66 -5.11
C THR A 480 -10.93 -5.09 -6.58
N LEU A 481 -11.05 -6.39 -6.83
CA LEU A 481 -11.25 -6.95 -8.16
C LEU A 481 -12.63 -6.65 -8.72
N GLU A 482 -13.66 -6.98 -7.97
CA GLU A 482 -15.05 -6.73 -8.35
C GLU A 482 -15.29 -5.22 -8.57
N ARG A 483 -14.64 -4.37 -7.75
CA ARG A 483 -14.67 -2.93 -7.93
C ARG A 483 -14.04 -2.50 -9.26
N ALA A 484 -12.87 -3.04 -9.61
CA ALA A 484 -12.21 -2.77 -10.87
C ALA A 484 -13.05 -3.22 -12.08
N GLU A 485 -13.73 -4.37 -11.95
CA GLU A 485 -14.67 -4.85 -12.97
C GLU A 485 -15.87 -3.93 -13.14
N ILE A 486 -16.46 -3.45 -12.05
CA ILE A 486 -17.58 -2.50 -12.10
C ILE A 486 -17.17 -1.21 -12.82
N ILE A 487 -16.01 -0.66 -12.51
CA ILE A 487 -15.48 0.55 -13.16
C ILE A 487 -15.21 0.29 -14.64
N ARG A 488 -14.61 -0.85 -14.98
CA ARG A 488 -14.38 -1.28 -16.38
C ARG A 488 -15.71 -1.38 -17.15
N ASP A 489 -16.71 -2.03 -16.57
CA ASP A 489 -18.01 -2.23 -17.18
C ASP A 489 -18.74 -0.92 -17.44
N LEU A 490 -18.64 0.05 -16.52
CA LEU A 490 -19.15 1.40 -16.72
C LEU A 490 -18.49 2.07 -17.93
N ARG A 491 -17.18 1.96 -18.05
CA ARG A 491 -16.40 2.55 -19.15
C ARG A 491 -16.62 1.84 -20.48
N LEU A 492 -16.92 0.55 -20.46
CA LEU A 492 -17.25 -0.26 -21.67
C LEU A 492 -18.72 -0.21 -22.07
N ASP A 493 -19.48 0.72 -21.51
CA ASP A 493 -20.90 0.91 -21.83
C ASP A 493 -21.82 -0.29 -21.48
N VAL A 494 -21.43 -1.11 -20.50
CA VAL A 494 -22.28 -2.20 -20.00
C VAL A 494 -23.43 -1.66 -19.18
N PHE A 495 -23.22 -0.56 -18.46
CA PHE A 495 -24.24 0.18 -17.73
C PHE A 495 -23.93 1.68 -17.71
N ASP A 496 -24.89 2.52 -17.28
CA ASP A 496 -24.82 3.97 -17.44
C ASP A 496 -24.69 4.72 -16.14
N VAL A 497 -25.20 4.16 -15.03
CA VAL A 497 -25.31 4.83 -13.75
C VAL A 497 -24.62 4.02 -12.66
N LEU A 498 -23.74 4.69 -11.91
CA LEU A 498 -23.10 4.13 -10.73
C LEU A 498 -23.63 4.86 -9.48
N VAL A 499 -24.22 4.11 -8.55
CA VAL A 499 -24.72 4.59 -7.27
C VAL A 499 -23.81 4.14 -6.15
N GLY A 500 -23.52 5.02 -5.19
CA GLY A 500 -22.74 4.65 -4.01
C GLY A 500 -22.89 5.65 -2.88
N ILE A 501 -22.37 5.28 -1.70
CA ILE A 501 -22.42 6.12 -0.50
C ILE A 501 -21.17 6.99 -0.44
N ASN A 502 -20.01 6.37 -0.45
CA ASN A 502 -18.72 7.02 -0.43
C ASN A 502 -17.91 6.61 -1.66
N LEU A 503 -18.15 7.35 -2.73
CA LEU A 503 -17.45 7.17 -4.01
C LEU A 503 -16.08 7.89 -4.03
N LEU A 504 -15.62 8.38 -2.88
CA LEU A 504 -14.31 9.04 -2.72
C LEU A 504 -13.17 8.03 -2.61
N ARG A 505 -13.49 6.79 -2.24
CA ARG A 505 -12.49 5.74 -2.19
C ARG A 505 -12.00 5.42 -3.59
N GLU A 506 -10.76 5.67 -3.81
CA GLU A 506 -9.77 5.20 -4.78
C GLU A 506 -10.21 4.81 -6.20
N GLY A 507 -9.50 5.30 -7.18
CA GLY A 507 -9.52 4.78 -8.54
C GLY A 507 -10.72 5.14 -9.40
N LEU A 508 -11.63 5.98 -8.92
CA LEU A 508 -12.74 6.52 -9.72
C LEU A 508 -12.26 7.68 -10.62
N ASP A 509 -11.25 7.42 -11.42
CA ASP A 509 -10.80 8.33 -12.47
C ASP A 509 -11.44 7.92 -13.80
N ILE A 510 -12.71 8.29 -13.95
CA ILE A 510 -13.57 7.88 -15.07
C ILE A 510 -13.87 9.10 -15.93
N PRO A 511 -13.17 9.27 -17.07
CA PRO A 511 -13.37 10.43 -17.95
C PRO A 511 -14.76 10.50 -18.59
N GLU A 512 -15.46 9.40 -18.64
CA GLU A 512 -16.78 9.27 -19.26
C GLU A 512 -17.92 9.84 -18.37
N ILE A 513 -17.64 10.19 -17.10
CA ILE A 513 -18.65 10.81 -16.21
C ILE A 513 -18.84 12.26 -16.58
N THR A 514 -20.09 12.62 -16.90
CA THR A 514 -20.53 13.98 -17.19
C THR A 514 -21.43 14.57 -16.10
N LEU A 515 -22.21 13.74 -15.40
CA LEU A 515 -23.05 14.17 -14.30
C LEU A 515 -22.64 13.48 -13.00
N VAL A 516 -22.44 14.30 -11.97
CA VAL A 516 -22.36 13.86 -10.57
C VAL A 516 -23.56 14.44 -9.82
N ALA A 517 -24.40 13.57 -9.28
CA ALA A 517 -25.56 13.94 -8.48
C ALA A 517 -25.32 13.63 -7.00
N ILE A 518 -25.50 14.62 -6.14
CA ILE A 518 -25.32 14.52 -4.69
C ILE A 518 -26.70 14.69 -4.04
N LEU A 519 -27.27 13.57 -3.56
CA LEU A 519 -28.54 13.56 -2.89
C LEU A 519 -28.41 14.02 -1.43
N ASP A 520 -29.42 14.73 -0.92
CA ASP A 520 -29.41 15.22 0.46
C ASP A 520 -28.10 15.93 0.84
N ALA A 521 -27.65 16.84 0.01
CA ALA A 521 -26.38 17.54 0.18
C ALA A 521 -26.34 18.45 1.43
N ASP A 522 -27.49 18.85 1.95
CA ASP A 522 -27.66 19.67 3.15
C ASP A 522 -27.71 18.89 4.47
N LYS A 523 -27.56 17.58 4.42
CA LYS A 523 -27.45 16.75 5.62
C LYS A 523 -26.00 16.72 6.09
N GLU A 524 -25.64 17.66 6.98
CA GLU A 524 -24.29 17.78 7.50
C GLU A 524 -23.81 16.48 8.15
N GLY A 525 -22.52 16.18 7.94
CA GLY A 525 -21.84 14.99 8.42
C GLY A 525 -20.61 14.68 7.60
N PHE A 526 -19.90 13.61 7.94
CA PHE A 526 -18.66 13.21 7.28
C PHE A 526 -18.79 13.09 5.74
N LEU A 527 -19.91 12.53 5.26
CA LEU A 527 -20.17 12.34 3.81
C LEU A 527 -20.57 13.61 3.06
N ARG A 528 -20.86 14.69 3.78
CA ARG A 528 -21.27 15.99 3.23
C ARG A 528 -20.43 17.13 3.81
N SER A 529 -19.23 16.81 4.32
CA SER A 529 -18.23 17.79 4.72
C SER A 529 -17.69 18.54 3.50
N GLU A 530 -17.08 19.68 3.72
CA GLU A 530 -16.41 20.49 2.70
C GLU A 530 -15.48 19.65 1.83
N THR A 531 -14.54 18.92 2.46
CA THR A 531 -13.59 18.04 1.79
C THR A 531 -14.29 16.97 0.95
N SER A 532 -15.31 16.32 1.52
CA SER A 532 -16.08 15.28 0.84
C SER A 532 -16.81 15.81 -0.38
N LEU A 533 -17.41 16.99 -0.28
CA LEU A 533 -18.10 17.64 -1.40
C LEU A 533 -17.14 18.04 -2.50
N ILE A 534 -16.01 18.68 -2.19
CA ILE A 534 -15.00 19.07 -3.19
C ILE A 534 -14.45 17.85 -3.92
N GLN A 535 -14.13 16.76 -3.21
CA GLN A 535 -13.65 15.53 -3.79
C GLN A 535 -14.69 14.87 -4.72
N THR A 536 -15.94 14.87 -4.32
CA THR A 536 -17.06 14.33 -5.11
C THR A 536 -17.28 15.15 -6.38
N ILE A 537 -17.31 16.47 -6.25
CA ILE A 537 -17.43 17.43 -7.37
C ILE A 537 -16.28 17.19 -8.37
N GLY A 538 -15.08 17.00 -7.88
CA GLY A 538 -13.88 16.76 -8.70
C GLY A 538 -13.95 15.51 -9.59
N ARG A 539 -14.90 14.58 -9.33
CA ARG A 539 -15.11 13.41 -10.20
C ARG A 539 -15.67 13.79 -11.57
N ALA A 540 -16.38 14.89 -11.69
CA ALA A 540 -16.87 15.43 -12.97
C ALA A 540 -15.82 16.29 -13.70
N ALA A 541 -14.69 16.59 -13.11
CA ALA A 541 -13.67 17.48 -13.69
C ALA A 541 -12.77 16.82 -14.77
N ARG A 542 -13.07 15.59 -15.16
CA ARG A 542 -12.31 14.82 -16.18
C ARG A 542 -12.93 14.91 -17.57
N ASN A 543 -14.12 15.45 -17.65
CA ASN A 543 -14.89 15.62 -18.89
C ASN A 543 -15.17 17.10 -19.15
N SER A 544 -15.04 17.53 -20.39
CA SER A 544 -15.32 18.92 -20.79
C SER A 544 -16.78 19.33 -20.60
N GLU A 545 -17.70 18.37 -20.54
CA GLU A 545 -19.13 18.57 -20.31
C GLU A 545 -19.55 18.25 -18.87
N GLY A 546 -18.58 18.06 -17.98
CA GLY A 546 -18.81 17.70 -16.58
C GLY A 546 -19.60 18.77 -15.82
N HIS A 547 -20.63 18.35 -15.10
CA HIS A 547 -21.44 19.20 -14.22
C HIS A 547 -21.94 18.43 -13.00
N VAL A 548 -22.35 19.17 -11.96
CA VAL A 548 -22.77 18.62 -10.67
C VAL A 548 -24.13 19.19 -10.26
N ILE A 549 -25.00 18.32 -9.78
CA ILE A 549 -26.28 18.70 -9.17
C ILE A 549 -26.26 18.31 -7.70
N MET A 550 -26.44 19.27 -6.82
CA MET A 550 -26.65 19.04 -5.39
C MET A 550 -28.12 19.22 -5.07
N TYR A 551 -28.75 18.21 -4.48
CA TYR A 551 -30.11 18.31 -3.99
C TYR A 551 -30.10 18.71 -2.53
N ALA A 552 -30.58 19.92 -2.26
CA ALA A 552 -30.60 20.54 -0.93
C ALA A 552 -31.71 21.59 -0.82
N ASP A 553 -32.34 21.67 0.35
CA ASP A 553 -33.35 22.71 0.64
C ASP A 553 -32.71 23.99 1.20
N LYS A 554 -31.50 23.86 1.79
CA LYS A 554 -30.71 24.98 2.27
C LYS A 554 -29.23 24.77 1.91
N ILE A 555 -28.53 25.87 1.70
CA ILE A 555 -27.09 25.82 1.50
C ILE A 555 -26.42 25.84 2.86
N THR A 556 -25.73 24.75 3.20
CA THR A 556 -24.92 24.63 4.43
C THR A 556 -23.58 25.35 4.26
N ASP A 557 -22.85 25.56 5.37
CA ASP A 557 -21.48 26.14 5.28
C ASP A 557 -20.55 25.27 4.48
N SER A 558 -20.59 23.94 4.65
CA SER A 558 -19.79 22.99 3.86
C SER A 558 -20.09 23.07 2.36
N MET A 559 -21.36 23.17 1.99
CA MET A 559 -21.77 23.37 0.59
C MET A 559 -21.27 24.71 0.04
N ARG A 560 -21.45 25.80 0.80
CA ARG A 560 -21.04 27.14 0.39
C ARG A 560 -19.54 27.18 0.10
N VAL A 561 -18.70 26.68 1.02
CA VAL A 561 -17.25 26.65 0.87
C VAL A 561 -16.85 25.78 -0.33
N ALA A 562 -17.45 24.60 -0.49
CA ALA A 562 -17.16 23.72 -1.62
C ALA A 562 -17.53 24.36 -2.97
N MET A 563 -18.67 25.04 -3.05
CA MET A 563 -19.12 25.73 -4.26
C MET A 563 -18.25 26.94 -4.60
N GLU A 564 -17.90 27.76 -3.61
CA GLU A 564 -17.03 28.93 -3.77
C GLU A 564 -15.62 28.52 -4.25
N GLU A 565 -15.03 27.47 -3.65
CA GLU A 565 -13.73 26.95 -4.05
C GLU A 565 -13.75 26.36 -5.47
N THR A 566 -14.77 25.58 -5.80
CA THR A 566 -14.94 25.03 -7.15
C THR A 566 -15.07 26.14 -8.19
N LYS A 567 -15.84 27.18 -7.88
CA LYS A 567 -16.00 28.36 -8.76
C LYS A 567 -14.68 29.10 -8.93
N ARG A 568 -13.95 29.35 -7.84
CA ARG A 568 -12.62 30.00 -7.87
C ARG A 568 -11.65 29.24 -8.78
N ARG A 569 -11.56 27.93 -8.62
CA ARG A 569 -10.70 27.06 -9.44
C ARG A 569 -11.11 27.10 -10.91
N ARG A 570 -12.41 27.08 -11.20
CA ARG A 570 -12.94 27.18 -12.55
C ARG A 570 -12.59 28.50 -13.23
N GLU A 571 -12.73 29.61 -12.52
CA GLU A 571 -12.41 30.96 -13.03
C GLU A 571 -10.92 31.13 -13.34
N ILE A 572 -10.04 30.61 -12.47
CA ILE A 572 -8.58 30.62 -12.68
C ILE A 572 -8.21 29.82 -13.94
N GLN A 573 -8.75 28.62 -14.08
CA GLN A 573 -8.46 27.77 -15.25
C GLN A 573 -9.00 28.41 -16.54
N GLN A 574 -10.20 28.99 -16.47
CA GLN A 574 -10.80 29.65 -17.63
C GLN A 574 -9.97 30.85 -18.10
N ALA A 575 -9.57 31.72 -17.16
CA ALA A 575 -8.69 32.84 -17.49
C ALA A 575 -7.36 32.40 -18.13
N TYR A 576 -6.75 31.35 -17.61
CA TYR A 576 -5.54 30.77 -18.19
C TYR A 576 -5.78 30.21 -19.59
N ASN A 577 -6.89 29.51 -19.81
CA ASN A 577 -7.26 28.99 -21.14
C ASN A 577 -7.45 30.10 -22.18
N GLU A 578 -8.13 31.17 -21.77
CA GLU A 578 -8.35 32.35 -22.64
C GLU A 578 -7.04 33.05 -23.01
N GLU A 579 -6.16 33.26 -22.04
CA GLU A 579 -4.84 33.88 -22.24
C GLU A 579 -3.95 33.06 -23.19
N HIS A 580 -3.99 31.71 -23.07
CA HIS A 580 -3.11 30.82 -23.83
C HIS A 580 -3.79 30.17 -25.04
N GLY A 581 -5.06 30.50 -25.32
CA GLY A 581 -5.82 29.94 -26.45
C GLY A 581 -6.03 28.42 -26.36
N ILE A 582 -6.21 27.89 -25.11
CA ILE A 582 -6.38 26.46 -24.85
C ILE A 582 -7.87 26.12 -24.93
N THR A 583 -8.21 25.12 -25.72
CA THR A 583 -9.55 24.50 -25.73
C THR A 583 -9.58 23.31 -24.81
N PRO A 584 -10.49 23.23 -23.82
CA PRO A 584 -10.60 22.07 -22.95
C PRO A 584 -10.85 20.78 -23.72
N THR A 585 -10.10 19.74 -23.41
CA THR A 585 -10.23 18.43 -24.05
C THR A 585 -10.41 17.33 -23.00
N THR A 586 -11.44 16.51 -23.19
CA THR A 586 -11.69 15.36 -22.33
C THR A 586 -10.50 14.39 -22.36
N ILE A 587 -10.10 13.90 -21.20
CA ILE A 587 -8.99 12.95 -21.08
C ILE A 587 -9.39 11.61 -21.73
N GLN A 588 -8.58 11.15 -22.66
CA GLN A 588 -8.73 9.82 -23.23
C GLN A 588 -7.73 8.87 -22.55
N LYS A 589 -8.23 7.99 -21.69
CA LYS A 589 -7.44 6.88 -21.12
C LYS A 589 -7.88 5.57 -21.72
N SER A 590 -6.94 4.76 -22.21
CA SER A 590 -7.28 3.44 -22.71
C SER A 590 -7.79 2.56 -21.54
N VAL A 591 -8.88 1.83 -21.79
CA VAL A 591 -9.42 0.87 -20.80
C VAL A 591 -8.41 -0.25 -20.50
N ARG A 592 -7.49 -0.53 -21.43
CA ARG A 592 -6.42 -1.54 -21.28
C ARG A 592 -5.37 -1.18 -20.23
N GLU A 593 -5.06 0.11 -20.01
CA GLU A 593 -4.07 0.53 -19.00
C GLU A 593 -4.57 0.27 -17.58
N LEU A 594 -5.84 0.53 -17.30
CA LEU A 594 -6.46 0.20 -16.01
C LEU A 594 -6.57 -1.32 -15.79
N ILE A 595 -6.83 -2.08 -16.84
CA ILE A 595 -6.88 -3.55 -16.80
C ILE A 595 -5.50 -4.14 -16.52
N SER A 596 -4.41 -3.56 -17.05
CA SER A 596 -3.06 -4.09 -16.82
C SER A 596 -2.59 -3.90 -15.39
N VAL A 597 -2.96 -2.79 -14.74
CA VAL A 597 -2.67 -2.54 -13.33
C VAL A 597 -3.56 -3.39 -12.43
N SER A 598 -4.87 -3.45 -12.71
CA SER A 598 -5.79 -4.32 -11.96
C SER A 598 -5.57 -5.82 -12.26
N LYS A 599 -5.13 -6.23 -13.45
CA LYS A 599 -4.72 -7.62 -13.72
C LYS A 599 -3.42 -8.00 -13.02
N LYS A 600 -2.47 -7.08 -12.83
CA LYS A 600 -1.30 -7.32 -11.98
C LYS A 600 -1.70 -7.52 -10.53
N VAL A 601 -2.52 -6.62 -9.99
CA VAL A 601 -3.06 -6.72 -8.63
C VAL A 601 -3.95 -7.96 -8.49
N ALA A 602 -4.76 -8.29 -9.50
CA ALA A 602 -5.62 -9.47 -9.52
C ALA A 602 -4.88 -10.79 -9.71
N LYS A 603 -3.80 -10.83 -10.48
CA LYS A 603 -2.90 -12.00 -10.51
C LYS A 603 -2.21 -12.21 -9.17
N GLU A 604 -1.93 -11.13 -8.45
CA GLU A 604 -1.36 -11.17 -7.11
C GLU A 604 -2.40 -11.64 -6.06
N GLU A 605 -3.68 -11.29 -6.21
CA GLU A 605 -4.79 -11.77 -5.35
C GLU A 605 -5.29 -13.19 -5.72
N MET A 606 -5.04 -13.69 -6.94
CA MET A 606 -5.32 -15.09 -7.33
C MET A 606 -4.27 -16.09 -6.85
N ASN A 607 -3.21 -15.64 -6.18
CA ASN A 607 -2.29 -16.55 -5.50
C ASN A 607 -3.03 -17.22 -4.34
N PHE A 608 -3.29 -18.50 -4.51
CA PHE A 608 -4.07 -19.36 -3.63
C PHE A 608 -3.58 -19.29 -2.18
N LYS A 609 -4.51 -19.32 -1.24
CA LYS A 609 -4.25 -19.41 0.22
C LYS A 609 -3.29 -20.54 0.62
N LYS A 610 -3.08 -21.49 -0.26
CA LYS A 610 -2.12 -22.60 -0.19
C LYS A 610 -1.69 -22.92 -1.62
N ALA A 611 -0.43 -23.23 -1.86
CA ALA A 611 -0.02 -23.72 -3.17
C ALA A 611 -0.82 -25.00 -3.50
N PRO A 612 -1.38 -25.13 -4.71
CA PRO A 612 -2.20 -26.29 -5.08
C PRO A 612 -1.52 -27.65 -4.80
N GLU A 613 -0.20 -27.68 -4.93
CA GLU A 613 0.65 -28.85 -4.68
C GLU A 613 0.71 -29.26 -3.19
N SER A 614 0.40 -28.33 -2.28
CA SER A 614 0.37 -28.55 -0.83
C SER A 614 -1.03 -28.79 -0.27
N MET A 615 -2.06 -28.80 -1.12
CA MET A 615 -3.45 -29.02 -0.74
C MET A 615 -3.76 -30.52 -0.63
N ASN A 616 -4.59 -30.87 0.34
CA ASN A 616 -5.19 -32.22 0.36
C ASN A 616 -6.30 -32.34 -0.68
N ARG A 617 -6.76 -33.56 -0.93
CA ARG A 617 -7.75 -33.89 -1.95
C ARG A 617 -9.08 -33.12 -1.79
N ASP A 618 -9.51 -32.90 -0.55
CA ASP A 618 -10.76 -32.18 -0.25
C ASP A 618 -10.62 -30.67 -0.48
N GLU A 619 -9.47 -30.10 -0.12
CA GLU A 619 -9.13 -28.68 -0.35
C GLU A 619 -9.03 -28.41 -1.85
N LEU A 620 -8.38 -29.28 -2.60
CA LEU A 620 -8.22 -29.16 -4.06
C LEU A 620 -9.58 -29.30 -4.78
N THR A 621 -10.43 -30.18 -4.32
CA THR A 621 -11.79 -30.35 -4.85
C THR A 621 -12.65 -29.10 -4.63
N LYS A 622 -12.56 -28.48 -3.46
CA LYS A 622 -13.27 -27.23 -3.16
C LYS A 622 -12.77 -26.09 -4.03
N LEU A 623 -11.44 -25.98 -4.21
CA LEU A 623 -10.81 -24.97 -5.06
C LEU A 623 -11.26 -25.11 -6.52
N ILE A 624 -11.30 -26.34 -7.05
CA ILE A 624 -11.78 -26.62 -8.42
C ILE A 624 -13.25 -26.18 -8.58
N ALA A 625 -14.10 -26.45 -7.57
CA ALA A 625 -15.50 -26.04 -7.61
C ALA A 625 -15.66 -24.51 -7.59
N ASP A 626 -14.84 -23.79 -6.83
CA ASP A 626 -14.83 -22.34 -6.78
C ASP A 626 -14.39 -21.72 -8.11
N ILE A 627 -13.29 -22.22 -8.69
CA ILE A 627 -12.81 -21.79 -10.01
C ILE A 627 -13.84 -22.10 -11.09
N GLN A 628 -14.52 -23.23 -11.02
CA GLN A 628 -15.60 -23.56 -11.96
C GLN A 628 -16.75 -22.56 -11.89
N LYS A 629 -17.14 -22.10 -10.69
CA LYS A 629 -18.14 -21.05 -10.53
C LYS A 629 -17.68 -19.72 -11.11
N LYS A 630 -16.43 -19.35 -10.89
CA LYS A 630 -15.83 -18.13 -11.46
C LYS A 630 -15.76 -18.20 -12.99
N MET A 631 -15.39 -19.34 -13.54
CA MET A 631 -15.42 -19.58 -14.99
C MET A 631 -16.81 -19.42 -15.58
N GLN A 632 -17.82 -20.04 -14.96
CA GLN A 632 -19.21 -19.95 -15.42
C GLN A 632 -19.75 -18.53 -15.33
N LYS A 633 -19.42 -17.80 -14.25
CA LYS A 633 -19.78 -16.38 -14.08
C LYS A 633 -19.11 -15.52 -15.15
N ALA A 634 -17.81 -15.70 -15.39
CA ALA A 634 -17.08 -14.96 -16.42
C ALA A 634 -17.65 -15.25 -17.84
N ALA A 635 -18.05 -16.48 -18.13
CA ALA A 635 -18.69 -16.84 -19.40
C ALA A 635 -20.08 -16.22 -19.53
N ALA A 636 -20.88 -16.20 -18.47
CA ALA A 636 -22.19 -15.53 -18.42
C ALA A 636 -22.08 -14.01 -18.61
N ASP A 637 -21.00 -13.42 -18.12
CA ASP A 637 -20.68 -12.01 -18.25
C ASP A 637 -19.97 -11.66 -19.58
N LEU A 638 -19.91 -12.62 -20.53
CA LEU A 638 -19.26 -12.50 -21.84
C LEU A 638 -17.76 -12.18 -21.79
N ASN A 639 -17.12 -12.39 -20.65
CA ASN A 639 -15.69 -12.23 -20.46
C ASN A 639 -14.96 -13.54 -20.82
N PHE A 640 -14.85 -13.80 -22.12
CA PHE A 640 -14.32 -15.08 -22.64
C PHE A 640 -12.81 -15.27 -22.36
N GLU A 641 -12.04 -14.20 -22.22
CA GLU A 641 -10.62 -14.30 -21.84
C GLU A 641 -10.46 -14.79 -20.39
N ALA A 642 -11.17 -14.18 -19.44
CA ALA A 642 -11.16 -14.63 -18.04
C ALA A 642 -11.75 -16.05 -17.91
N ALA A 643 -12.83 -16.35 -18.64
CA ALA A 643 -13.39 -17.70 -18.66
C ALA A 643 -12.38 -18.73 -19.18
N ALA A 644 -11.56 -18.38 -20.19
CA ALA A 644 -10.51 -19.25 -20.71
C ALA A 644 -9.38 -19.46 -19.69
N GLU A 645 -8.93 -18.41 -19.00
CA GLU A 645 -7.92 -18.51 -17.94
C GLU A 645 -8.39 -19.40 -16.78
N TYR A 646 -9.63 -19.21 -16.30
CA TYR A 646 -10.21 -20.08 -15.28
C TYR A 646 -10.37 -21.53 -15.75
N ARG A 647 -10.72 -21.76 -17.01
CA ARG A 647 -10.79 -23.09 -17.61
C ARG A 647 -9.43 -23.78 -17.58
N ASP A 648 -8.40 -23.07 -18.04
CA ASP A 648 -7.05 -23.63 -18.16
C ASP A 648 -6.49 -23.95 -16.76
N LYS A 649 -6.72 -23.07 -15.78
CA LYS A 649 -6.37 -23.32 -14.37
C LYS A 649 -7.15 -24.51 -13.79
N MET A 650 -8.43 -24.64 -14.10
CA MET A 650 -9.26 -25.78 -13.67
C MET A 650 -8.75 -27.11 -14.26
N VAL A 651 -8.29 -27.10 -15.52
CA VAL A 651 -7.71 -28.29 -16.17
C VAL A 651 -6.41 -28.70 -15.48
N GLU A 652 -5.54 -27.75 -15.15
CA GLU A 652 -4.32 -27.98 -14.39
C GLU A 652 -4.60 -28.60 -13.01
N LEU A 653 -5.51 -28.01 -12.24
CA LEU A 653 -5.88 -28.50 -10.91
C LEU A 653 -6.57 -29.87 -10.94
N LYS A 654 -7.37 -30.15 -11.98
CA LYS A 654 -7.94 -31.50 -12.20
C LYS A 654 -6.88 -32.53 -12.55
N GLY A 655 -5.82 -32.13 -13.27
CA GLY A 655 -4.64 -32.95 -13.48
C GLY A 655 -4.01 -33.35 -12.16
N MET A 656 -3.67 -32.37 -11.31
CA MET A 656 -3.10 -32.59 -9.97
C MET A 656 -4.00 -33.49 -9.09
N LEU A 657 -5.31 -33.29 -9.14
CA LEU A 657 -6.27 -34.13 -8.37
C LEU A 657 -6.30 -35.57 -8.85
N ARG A 658 -6.01 -35.82 -10.14
CA ARG A 658 -5.95 -37.19 -10.69
C ARG A 658 -4.65 -37.89 -10.28
N ASP A 659 -3.56 -37.13 -10.15
CA ASP A 659 -2.24 -37.64 -9.81
C ASP A 659 -2.07 -37.88 -8.28
N MET A 660 -3.01 -37.37 -7.46
CA MET A 660 -3.15 -37.66 -6.02
C MET A 660 -4.04 -38.89 -5.77
#